data_7e0aa642c0e9149f2688ae058a2af873
#
_entry.id   7e0aa642c0e9149f2688ae058a2af873
#
_cell.length_a   1.000
_cell.length_b   1.000
_cell.length_c   1.000
_cell.angle_alpha   90.00
_cell.angle_beta   90.00
_cell.angle_gamma   90.00
#
_symmetry.space_group_name_H-M   'P 1'
#
loop_
_entity.id
_entity.type
_entity.pdbx_description
1 polymer ?
#
loop_
_entity_poly.entity_id
_entity_poly.type
_entity_poly.pdbx_seq_one_letter_code
_entity_poly.pdbx_strand_id
1 'polypeptide(L)'
;MQFRSGNEIRELFLRFFESKGHRRVHSSSLVPANDPTLLFTNAGMNQFKDLFLGAERRDYSRATTSQKCVRAGGKHNDLENVGFTRRHHTFFEMLGNFSFGDYLKRDAIAFAWELVTSEEWFGIPKDRLYVTIFEGADGVPRDDEAEQYWIEAGVPKERIGEYGLKDNFWQMGETGPCGPCSEIFYDMGLEAAETPGVDKPFGQDDARYVEIWNLVFMQFDRAAVVDAAGKTTSYTLTPLPKPSIDTGMGLERVAAVLQGKVSNFETDLFTPLITRASELTGWSDRSWWSSKPSTGAALSPNDVLLAHKNRNEKAAASLRIIADHARAATFLITDGVIPANEGRGYVLRKILRRGIRHGRLLGQEQPFLFEMVFAVRDLMQGAYPELADSAARVAKVVEAEEKQFDRVLKVGLTKLDELIREAHSGAGFGDGIGSGRGSGDGAGSGDGSGFGGGSGSGAGFGDGSGYGGGLIPGEKAFHLYETFGLPLDFMVDAARDASLKFDDAGFEAARAEEQARARASWKGGSQKSASPAYRELPKTAFLGYRTCRVDGARILFILSPQARADVPMTEARANQNCIIILDRAPFYAQSGGQVGDTGWLYSEDHNSVIADVEDTTMPVQGVRAMRVVPRTTLRVGDVVDAQVNVERRNSIRRNHTGTHLLHAALRQVLGTHVKQAGSLVEPTRLRFDFSHFAQVADEELEEIESIVNREVLSDARVETLEDVPIDVAVNEYHAMALFGEKYGDKVRVVKLSDGFSTELCGGTHTAATGEIGLVKIVSEGSVSSGVRRVEAITGFGALDAFRQDFAVAQLAAQVAPAPAGSSPSEAFRAKLASQEDELKRLRRELEEARMKSAAGALDEALARGVDVKGVRLVTLRADSLERGQLRTLVDNLKQKLGEGVVVLASAQPEGKVALIAGVTAGLTKRIQAGKLVGAVAKLVGGSGGGKPEIAEAGGKDQALIDAALKAAPGIVGELLG
;
A
#
# COMPACT_ATOMS: atom_id res chain seq x y z
N MET A 1 34.02 23.25 22.69
CA MET A 1 33.29 23.16 21.40
C MET A 1 32.31 24.34 21.30
N GLN A 2 32.26 24.95 20.13
CA GLN A 2 31.23 25.96 19.83
C GLN A 2 29.93 25.27 19.41
N PHE A 3 28.78 25.71 19.90
CA PHE A 3 27.47 25.23 19.42
C PHE A 3 27.34 25.44 17.90
N ARG A 4 26.89 24.43 17.17
CA ARG A 4 26.58 24.47 15.74
C ARG A 4 25.22 23.87 15.52
N SER A 5 24.38 24.53 14.74
CA SER A 5 23.11 23.96 14.28
C SER A 5 23.34 22.84 13.26
N GLY A 6 22.39 21.95 13.11
CA GLY A 6 22.46 20.87 12.11
C GLY A 6 22.65 21.41 10.68
N ASN A 7 22.03 22.53 10.34
CA ASN A 7 22.23 23.20 9.05
C ASN A 7 23.67 23.75 8.88
N GLU A 8 24.24 24.34 9.92
CA GLU A 8 25.64 24.80 9.89
C GLU A 8 26.62 23.63 9.77
N ILE A 9 26.40 22.53 10.49
CA ILE A 9 27.24 21.33 10.42
C ILE A 9 27.25 20.76 9.00
N ARG A 10 26.07 20.62 8.38
CA ARG A 10 25.93 20.16 7.00
C ARG A 10 26.72 21.05 6.04
N GLU A 11 26.56 22.36 6.14
CA GLU A 11 27.22 23.31 5.27
C GLU A 11 28.74 23.37 5.49
N LEU A 12 29.20 23.29 6.74
CA LEU A 12 30.62 23.23 7.06
C LEU A 12 31.32 22.00 6.47
N PHE A 13 30.66 20.81 6.59
CA PHE A 13 31.16 19.58 5.99
C PHE A 13 31.31 19.73 4.46
N LEU A 14 30.26 20.18 3.80
CA LEU A 14 30.28 20.33 2.34
C LEU A 14 31.36 21.34 1.88
N ARG A 15 31.45 22.50 2.55
CA ARG A 15 32.50 23.53 2.23
C ARG A 15 33.92 23.05 2.50
N PHE A 16 34.11 22.27 3.58
CA PHE A 16 35.43 21.71 3.84
C PHE A 16 35.87 20.85 2.67
N PHE A 17 35.05 19.94 2.21
CA PHE A 17 35.40 19.07 1.10
C PHE A 17 35.44 19.78 -0.25
N GLU A 18 34.63 20.81 -0.48
CA GLU A 18 34.80 21.70 -1.63
C GLU A 18 36.22 22.38 -1.63
N SER A 19 36.71 22.81 -0.46
CA SER A 19 38.06 23.36 -0.33
C SER A 19 39.15 22.34 -0.62
N LYS A 20 38.87 21.05 -0.48
CA LYS A 20 39.76 19.93 -0.84
C LYS A 20 39.54 19.43 -2.29
N GLY A 21 38.82 20.19 -3.12
CA GLY A 21 38.58 19.89 -4.54
C GLY A 21 37.47 18.87 -4.83
N HIS A 22 36.58 18.61 -3.88
CA HIS A 22 35.43 17.72 -4.12
C HIS A 22 34.29 18.47 -4.79
N ARG A 23 33.60 17.80 -5.72
CA ARG A 23 32.36 18.29 -6.32
C ARG A 23 31.23 18.10 -5.35
N ARG A 24 30.50 19.18 -5.00
CA ARG A 24 29.26 19.05 -4.25
C ARG A 24 28.19 18.43 -5.14
N VAL A 25 27.65 17.27 -4.74
CA VAL A 25 26.64 16.51 -5.45
C VAL A 25 25.36 16.51 -4.61
N HIS A 26 24.22 16.79 -5.25
CA HIS A 26 22.93 16.77 -4.59
C HIS A 26 22.56 15.36 -4.09
N SER A 27 21.76 15.28 -3.01
CA SER A 27 21.23 14.02 -2.51
C SER A 27 20.42 13.30 -3.59
N SER A 28 20.69 12.04 -3.82
CA SER A 28 19.82 11.23 -4.67
C SER A 28 18.48 10.93 -3.98
N SER A 29 17.54 10.42 -4.77
CA SER A 29 16.25 9.94 -4.25
C SER A 29 16.43 8.81 -3.24
N LEU A 30 15.53 8.73 -2.26
CA LEU A 30 15.41 7.58 -1.36
C LEU A 30 15.01 6.29 -2.08
N VAL A 31 14.50 6.40 -3.31
CA VAL A 31 14.18 5.26 -4.17
C VAL A 31 15.32 5.03 -5.14
N PRO A 32 16.18 4.01 -4.97
CA PRO A 32 17.27 3.71 -5.87
C PRO A 32 16.75 3.45 -7.29
N ALA A 33 17.27 4.16 -8.29
CA ALA A 33 16.82 4.05 -9.67
C ALA A 33 17.21 2.72 -10.33
N ASN A 34 18.44 2.24 -10.07
CA ASN A 34 19.06 1.13 -10.81
C ASN A 34 19.43 -0.07 -9.93
N ASP A 35 19.03 -0.10 -8.65
CA ASP A 35 19.34 -1.21 -7.75
C ASP A 35 18.08 -1.91 -7.21
N PRO A 36 17.69 -3.06 -7.80
CA PRO A 36 16.54 -3.82 -7.34
C PRO A 36 16.78 -4.56 -6.02
N THR A 37 18.05 -4.64 -5.55
CA THR A 37 18.40 -5.34 -4.31
C THR A 37 18.15 -4.48 -3.07
N LEU A 38 18.03 -3.17 -3.23
CA LEU A 38 17.77 -2.21 -2.16
C LEU A 38 16.33 -1.71 -2.17
N LEU A 39 15.68 -1.74 -1.02
CA LEU A 39 14.38 -1.09 -0.85
C LEU A 39 14.51 0.43 -0.90
N PHE A 40 15.46 0.97 -0.15
CA PHE A 40 15.72 2.41 -0.05
C PHE A 40 17.21 2.69 -0.10
N THR A 41 17.55 3.92 -0.45
CA THR A 41 18.92 4.46 -0.29
C THR A 41 19.26 4.46 1.20
N ASN A 42 20.23 3.65 1.61
CA ASN A 42 20.62 3.41 2.99
C ASN A 42 22.04 3.90 3.35
N ALA A 43 22.78 4.38 2.35
CA ALA A 43 24.14 4.88 2.48
C ALA A 43 24.46 5.95 1.43
N GLY A 44 25.44 6.82 1.72
CA GLY A 44 25.87 7.90 0.83
C GLY A 44 26.40 7.45 -0.52
N MET A 45 27.03 6.28 -0.54
CA MET A 45 27.65 5.71 -1.73
C MET A 45 26.66 5.14 -2.76
N ASN A 46 25.38 4.93 -2.39
CA ASN A 46 24.44 4.23 -3.29
C ASN A 46 24.32 4.90 -4.67
N GLN A 47 24.32 6.24 -4.74
CA GLN A 47 24.29 6.99 -5.98
C GLN A 47 25.60 6.92 -6.81
N PHE A 48 26.68 6.37 -6.25
CA PHE A 48 28.00 6.25 -6.88
C PHE A 48 28.41 4.78 -7.11
N LYS A 49 27.51 3.82 -6.87
CA LYS A 49 27.81 2.39 -7.00
C LYS A 49 28.45 2.04 -8.34
N ASP A 50 27.83 2.46 -9.44
CA ASP A 50 28.28 2.15 -10.79
C ASP A 50 29.60 2.84 -11.14
N LEU A 51 29.87 3.99 -10.49
CA LEU A 51 31.15 4.70 -10.63
C LEU A 51 32.30 3.94 -9.91
N PHE A 52 32.05 3.39 -8.71
CA PHE A 52 33.01 2.52 -8.00
C PHE A 52 33.31 1.23 -8.76
N LEU A 53 32.30 0.64 -9.39
CA LEU A 53 32.42 -0.57 -10.21
C LEU A 53 33.05 -0.29 -11.59
N GLY A 54 33.24 1.00 -11.96
CA GLY A 54 33.77 1.40 -13.27
C GLY A 54 32.78 1.28 -14.42
N ALA A 55 31.50 1.01 -14.12
CA ALA A 55 30.41 0.93 -15.10
C ALA A 55 29.94 2.31 -15.57
N GLU A 56 30.14 3.35 -14.75
CA GLU A 56 29.83 4.75 -15.04
C GLU A 56 31.11 5.59 -15.05
N ARG A 57 31.10 6.71 -15.79
CA ARG A 57 32.17 7.73 -15.76
C ARG A 57 31.55 9.10 -15.59
N ARG A 58 32.16 9.93 -14.73
CA ARG A 58 31.76 11.33 -14.51
C ARG A 58 32.94 12.26 -14.77
N ASP A 59 32.65 13.54 -14.89
CA ASP A 59 33.65 14.61 -15.13
C ASP A 59 34.41 15.02 -13.87
N TYR A 60 34.26 14.29 -12.77
CA TYR A 60 34.97 14.51 -11.51
C TYR A 60 35.47 13.19 -10.89
N SER A 61 36.58 13.27 -10.14
CA SER A 61 37.17 12.15 -9.39
C SER A 61 36.94 12.24 -7.89
N ARG A 62 36.36 13.35 -7.39
CA ARG A 62 36.03 13.59 -5.98
C ARG A 62 34.63 14.13 -5.85
N ALA A 63 33.88 13.66 -4.88
CA ALA A 63 32.55 14.17 -4.60
C ALA A 63 32.30 14.33 -3.09
N THR A 64 31.40 15.25 -2.73
CA THR A 64 30.83 15.35 -1.37
C THR A 64 29.33 15.56 -1.43
N THR A 65 28.61 14.97 -0.48
CA THR A 65 27.15 15.05 -0.43
C THR A 65 26.64 14.93 1.00
N SER A 66 25.46 15.51 1.26
CA SER A 66 24.59 15.16 2.37
C SER A 66 23.46 14.30 1.81
N GLN A 67 23.56 12.99 1.96
CA GLN A 67 22.64 12.02 1.37
C GLN A 67 21.52 11.70 2.33
N LYS A 68 20.29 11.82 1.85
CA LYS A 68 19.09 11.28 2.50
C LYS A 68 19.18 9.76 2.58
N CYS A 69 19.01 9.18 3.76
CA CYS A 69 19.05 7.74 3.97
C CYS A 69 17.82 7.25 4.76
N VAL A 70 17.35 6.06 4.41
CA VAL A 70 16.30 5.36 5.17
C VAL A 70 16.75 3.95 5.50
N ARG A 71 16.70 3.60 6.80
CA ARG A 71 16.95 2.26 7.33
C ARG A 71 15.68 1.69 7.96
N ALA A 72 14.77 1.24 7.11
CA ALA A 72 13.52 0.59 7.48
C ALA A 72 13.25 -0.58 6.54
N GLY A 73 13.25 -1.78 7.05
CA GLY A 73 13.14 -3.02 6.27
C GLY A 73 14.44 -3.45 5.59
N GLY A 74 14.55 -4.73 5.21
CA GLY A 74 15.74 -5.31 4.62
C GLY A 74 16.85 -5.61 5.64
N LYS A 75 18.11 -5.65 5.18
CA LYS A 75 19.29 -6.02 6.01
C LYS A 75 19.56 -5.00 7.13
N HIS A 76 19.32 -3.72 6.87
CA HIS A 76 19.46 -2.63 7.84
C HIS A 76 18.06 -2.14 8.23
N ASN A 77 17.62 -2.46 9.44
CA ASN A 77 16.28 -2.12 9.93
C ASN A 77 16.38 -1.56 11.35
N ASP A 78 16.30 -0.24 11.47
CA ASP A 78 16.36 0.46 12.76
C ASP A 78 14.97 0.81 13.33
N LEU A 79 13.88 0.50 12.58
CA LEU A 79 12.52 0.96 12.86
C LEU A 79 12.06 0.66 14.30
N GLU A 80 12.38 -0.53 14.82
CA GLU A 80 11.94 -0.96 16.14
C GLU A 80 12.70 -0.28 17.28
N ASN A 81 13.93 0.13 17.02
CA ASN A 81 14.80 0.82 17.98
C ASN A 81 14.47 2.31 18.13
N VAL A 82 13.79 2.90 17.12
CA VAL A 82 13.44 4.33 17.11
C VAL A 82 12.56 4.70 18.29
N GLY A 83 12.94 5.75 18.99
CA GLY A 83 12.25 6.31 20.16
C GLY A 83 12.68 5.69 21.50
N PHE A 84 13.16 4.44 21.49
CA PHE A 84 13.62 3.71 22.69
C PHE A 84 15.13 3.83 22.89
N THR A 85 15.89 3.99 21.82
CA THR A 85 17.33 4.29 21.86
C THR A 85 17.59 5.77 21.65
N ARG A 86 18.79 6.22 21.98
CA ARG A 86 19.21 7.63 21.88
C ARG A 86 19.61 8.04 20.46
N ARG A 87 19.85 7.09 19.52
CA ARG A 87 20.63 7.35 18.30
C ARG A 87 20.12 6.68 17.01
N HIS A 88 19.12 5.81 17.10
CA HIS A 88 18.56 5.15 15.92
C HIS A 88 17.41 5.97 15.32
N HIS A 89 17.42 6.11 14.01
CA HIS A 89 16.46 6.85 13.22
C HIS A 89 16.00 6.04 12.01
N THR A 90 14.75 6.20 11.62
CA THR A 90 14.24 5.65 10.36
C THR A 90 14.83 6.41 9.18
N PHE A 91 14.77 7.75 9.25
CA PHE A 91 15.37 8.67 8.29
C PHE A 91 16.51 9.44 8.96
N PHE A 92 17.66 9.55 8.28
CA PHE A 92 18.80 10.33 8.72
C PHE A 92 19.58 10.88 7.53
N GLU A 93 20.47 11.84 7.80
CA GLU A 93 21.35 12.40 6.79
C GLU A 93 22.77 11.85 6.96
N MET A 94 23.33 11.32 5.87
CA MET A 94 24.70 10.83 5.83
C MET A 94 25.56 11.82 5.06
N LEU A 95 26.48 12.46 5.77
CA LEU A 95 27.51 13.33 5.19
C LEU A 95 28.64 12.44 4.67
N GLY A 96 28.95 12.55 3.39
CA GLY A 96 29.96 11.70 2.74
C GLY A 96 30.92 12.47 1.87
N ASN A 97 32.18 12.03 1.86
CA ASN A 97 33.18 12.39 0.87
C ASN A 97 33.68 11.14 0.17
N PHE A 98 33.93 11.27 -1.12
CA PHE A 98 34.20 10.16 -2.02
C PHE A 98 35.41 10.46 -2.88
N SER A 99 36.25 9.43 -3.07
CA SER A 99 37.36 9.44 -4.03
C SER A 99 37.23 8.27 -4.99
N PHE A 100 37.16 8.52 -6.27
CA PHE A 100 37.04 7.51 -7.31
C PHE A 100 38.41 7.21 -7.94
N GLY A 101 39.31 6.67 -7.12
CA GLY A 101 40.72 6.37 -7.50
C GLY A 101 41.60 7.59 -7.66
N ASP A 102 41.32 8.68 -6.95
CA ASP A 102 42.13 9.91 -6.94
C ASP A 102 43.03 9.93 -5.71
N TYR A 103 42.49 9.86 -4.51
CA TYR A 103 43.21 9.72 -3.26
C TYR A 103 42.76 8.49 -2.46
N LEU A 104 43.64 8.04 -1.53
CA LEU A 104 43.38 6.83 -0.74
C LEU A 104 43.42 7.13 0.77
N LYS A 105 43.76 6.10 1.58
CA LYS A 105 43.68 6.11 3.06
C LYS A 105 44.38 7.31 3.70
N ARG A 106 45.61 7.64 3.26
CA ARG A 106 46.40 8.71 3.88
C ARG A 106 45.67 10.06 3.87
N ASP A 107 45.18 10.47 2.69
CA ASP A 107 44.50 11.75 2.55
C ASP A 107 43.11 11.70 3.19
N ALA A 108 42.37 10.56 3.09
CA ALA A 108 41.11 10.39 3.74
C ALA A 108 41.20 10.57 5.27
N ILE A 109 42.20 9.94 5.91
CA ILE A 109 42.44 10.05 7.34
C ILE A 109 42.89 11.48 7.70
N ALA A 110 43.76 12.10 6.92
CA ALA A 110 44.22 13.46 7.14
C ALA A 110 43.06 14.47 7.06
N PHE A 111 42.21 14.37 6.03
CA PHE A 111 41.04 15.24 5.89
C PHE A 111 40.05 15.02 7.03
N ALA A 112 39.77 13.74 7.40
CA ALA A 112 38.86 13.43 8.49
C ALA A 112 39.34 14.04 9.81
N TRP A 113 40.63 13.87 10.14
CA TRP A 113 41.20 14.41 11.37
C TRP A 113 41.20 15.93 11.41
N GLU A 114 41.55 16.57 10.29
CA GLU A 114 41.50 18.02 10.17
C GLU A 114 40.10 18.56 10.39
N LEU A 115 39.07 17.98 9.73
CA LEU A 115 37.70 18.42 9.85
C LEU A 115 37.18 18.31 11.30
N VAL A 116 37.42 17.18 11.96
CA VAL A 116 36.85 16.96 13.30
C VAL A 116 37.57 17.73 14.39
N THR A 117 38.93 17.97 14.26
CA THR A 117 39.74 18.53 15.34
C THR A 117 40.07 20.00 15.18
N SER A 118 40.10 20.56 13.96
CA SER A 118 40.41 21.98 13.74
C SER A 118 39.28 22.88 14.26
N GLU A 119 39.69 23.93 15.00
CA GLU A 119 38.78 24.94 15.54
C GLU A 119 38.02 25.72 14.43
N GLU A 120 38.63 25.83 13.25
CA GLU A 120 37.96 26.43 12.09
C GLU A 120 36.75 25.66 11.63
N TRP A 121 36.74 24.35 11.83
CA TRP A 121 35.69 23.45 11.40
C TRP A 121 34.82 22.95 12.58
N PHE A 122 35.04 21.74 13.07
CA PHE A 122 34.21 21.18 14.15
C PHE A 122 34.78 21.45 15.56
N GLY A 123 36.11 21.52 15.69
CA GLY A 123 36.79 21.85 16.94
C GLY A 123 36.52 20.84 18.06
N ILE A 124 36.39 19.56 17.74
CA ILE A 124 36.16 18.50 18.71
C ILE A 124 37.51 18.24 19.45
N PRO A 125 37.50 18.20 20.81
CA PRO A 125 38.72 17.95 21.57
C PRO A 125 39.32 16.58 21.27
N LYS A 126 40.60 16.57 20.93
CA LYS A 126 41.36 15.34 20.55
C LYS A 126 41.36 14.27 21.63
N ASP A 127 41.34 14.69 22.89
CA ASP A 127 41.30 13.80 24.07
C ASP A 127 39.96 13.08 24.27
N ARG A 128 38.94 13.43 23.50
CA ARG A 128 37.66 12.76 23.47
C ARG A 128 37.48 11.80 22.30
N LEU A 129 38.47 11.74 21.40
CA LEU A 129 38.36 10.94 20.17
C LEU A 129 39.11 9.62 20.27
N TYR A 130 38.52 8.58 19.76
CA TYR A 130 39.04 7.24 19.55
C TYR A 130 38.85 6.86 18.10
N VAL A 131 39.72 5.99 17.58
CA VAL A 131 39.60 5.49 16.21
C VAL A 131 39.75 3.98 16.17
N THR A 132 39.25 3.35 15.13
CA THR A 132 39.38 1.90 14.93
C THR A 132 40.06 1.56 13.63
N ILE A 133 40.63 0.35 13.54
CA ILE A 133 41.19 -0.22 12.31
C ILE A 133 40.71 -1.66 12.16
N PHE A 134 40.82 -2.18 10.94
CA PHE A 134 40.47 -3.58 10.66
C PHE A 134 41.58 -4.52 11.15
N GLU A 135 41.22 -5.51 11.97
CA GLU A 135 42.14 -6.48 12.57
C GLU A 135 42.67 -7.55 11.59
N GLY A 136 41.98 -7.68 10.41
CA GLY A 136 42.24 -8.72 9.43
C GLY A 136 41.34 -9.96 9.60
N ALA A 137 40.80 -10.45 8.50
CA ALA A 137 40.03 -11.70 8.43
C ALA A 137 39.72 -12.11 6.97
N ASP A 138 39.37 -13.36 6.73
CA ASP A 138 38.90 -13.89 5.44
C ASP A 138 39.85 -13.58 4.25
N GLY A 139 41.13 -13.62 4.48
CA GLY A 139 42.16 -13.36 3.45
C GLY A 139 42.45 -11.88 3.21
N VAL A 140 41.81 -10.98 3.91
CA VAL A 140 42.15 -9.55 3.95
C VAL A 140 43.04 -9.29 5.17
N PRO A 141 44.29 -8.75 5.00
CA PRO A 141 45.21 -8.52 6.11
C PRO A 141 44.74 -7.41 7.04
N ARG A 142 45.32 -7.38 8.24
CA ARG A 142 45.20 -6.24 9.17
C ARG A 142 45.60 -4.93 8.48
N ASP A 143 44.94 -3.85 8.79
CA ASP A 143 45.15 -2.55 8.15
C ASP A 143 46.25 -1.75 8.87
N ASP A 144 47.50 -2.21 8.74
CA ASP A 144 48.67 -1.56 9.32
C ASP A 144 48.90 -0.15 8.74
N GLU A 145 48.54 0.09 7.46
CA GLU A 145 48.62 1.40 6.84
C GLU A 145 47.71 2.43 7.55
N ALA A 146 46.46 2.03 7.87
CA ALA A 146 45.56 2.92 8.57
C ALA A 146 46.04 3.24 9.98
N GLU A 147 46.60 2.27 10.73
CA GLU A 147 47.23 2.50 12.03
C GLU A 147 48.34 3.56 11.92
N GLN A 148 49.26 3.38 10.95
CA GLN A 148 50.37 4.28 10.75
C GLN A 148 49.88 5.72 10.42
N TYR A 149 48.90 5.88 9.55
CA TYR A 149 48.37 7.20 9.19
C TYR A 149 47.62 7.88 10.34
N TRP A 150 46.96 7.15 11.21
CA TRP A 150 46.37 7.71 12.43
C TRP A 150 47.41 8.19 13.42
N ILE A 151 48.52 7.43 13.58
CA ILE A 151 49.65 7.85 14.42
C ILE A 151 50.28 9.11 13.82
N GLU A 152 50.51 9.18 12.48
CA GLU A 152 51.00 10.38 11.80
C GLU A 152 50.09 11.60 11.97
N ALA A 153 48.75 11.38 12.00
CA ALA A 153 47.74 12.42 12.28
C ALA A 153 47.76 12.89 13.74
N GLY A 154 48.47 12.18 14.64
CA GLY A 154 48.63 12.52 16.05
C GLY A 154 47.64 11.83 16.99
N VAL A 155 47.03 10.71 16.60
CA VAL A 155 46.27 9.86 17.47
C VAL A 155 47.20 8.96 18.29
N PRO A 156 47.10 8.97 19.64
CA PRO A 156 47.88 8.06 20.48
C PRO A 156 47.47 6.60 20.23
N LYS A 157 48.47 5.71 20.20
CA LYS A 157 48.25 4.29 19.88
C LYS A 157 47.22 3.62 20.80
N GLU A 158 47.19 3.98 22.06
CA GLU A 158 46.22 3.49 23.07
C GLU A 158 44.78 3.90 22.81
N ARG A 159 44.54 4.76 21.83
CA ARG A 159 43.22 5.19 21.37
C ARG A 159 42.82 4.61 20.01
N ILE A 160 43.61 3.67 19.51
CA ILE A 160 43.34 2.95 18.26
C ILE A 160 42.84 1.54 18.65
N GLY A 161 41.55 1.27 18.40
CA GLY A 161 40.96 -0.06 18.59
C GLY A 161 41.08 -0.93 17.36
N GLU A 162 41.13 -2.25 17.53
CA GLU A 162 41.19 -3.23 16.46
C GLU A 162 39.90 -4.06 16.47
N TYR A 163 39.20 -4.13 15.33
CA TYR A 163 37.92 -4.85 15.22
C TYR A 163 37.83 -5.64 13.92
N GLY A 164 37.02 -6.72 13.93
CA GLY A 164 36.91 -7.67 12.85
C GLY A 164 35.90 -7.32 11.78
N LEU A 165 35.51 -8.35 11.02
CA LEU A 165 34.56 -8.25 9.89
C LEU A 165 33.22 -7.62 10.22
N LYS A 166 32.76 -7.75 11.47
CA LYS A 166 31.45 -7.26 11.87
C LYS A 166 31.44 -5.73 11.95
N ASP A 167 32.51 -5.14 12.44
CA ASP A 167 32.57 -3.72 12.82
C ASP A 167 33.45 -2.91 11.87
N ASN A 168 34.62 -3.43 11.47
CA ASN A 168 35.55 -2.70 10.61
C ASN A 168 35.73 -3.28 9.19
N PHE A 169 34.73 -3.96 8.64
CA PHE A 169 34.66 -4.33 7.22
C PHE A 169 33.27 -3.99 6.66
N TRP A 170 33.20 -2.89 5.93
CA TRP A 170 31.94 -2.42 5.38
C TRP A 170 31.58 -3.09 4.06
N GLN A 171 30.27 -3.37 3.87
CA GLN A 171 29.73 -3.95 2.65
C GLN A 171 28.35 -3.38 2.37
N MET A 172 28.11 -2.97 1.13
CA MET A 172 26.87 -2.34 0.69
C MET A 172 25.64 -3.25 0.90
N GLY A 173 25.80 -4.54 0.63
CA GLY A 173 24.77 -5.54 0.71
C GLY A 173 25.35 -6.96 0.72
N GLU A 174 24.61 -7.93 0.21
CA GLU A 174 25.14 -9.27 -0.02
C GLU A 174 26.17 -9.30 -1.14
N THR A 175 26.03 -8.39 -2.11
CA THR A 175 26.92 -8.21 -3.26
C THR A 175 27.21 -6.74 -3.48
N GLY A 176 28.30 -6.42 -4.16
CA GLY A 176 28.71 -5.06 -4.52
C GLY A 176 29.99 -4.59 -3.83
N PRO A 177 30.33 -3.30 -3.97
CA PRO A 177 31.56 -2.73 -3.42
C PRO A 177 31.70 -2.92 -1.91
N CYS A 178 32.90 -3.26 -1.46
CA CYS A 178 33.20 -3.48 -0.04
C CYS A 178 34.69 -3.24 0.24
N GLY A 179 35.02 -3.17 1.53
CA GLY A 179 36.44 -3.05 1.97
C GLY A 179 36.56 -2.82 3.47
N PRO A 180 37.80 -2.90 3.99
CA PRO A 180 38.09 -2.54 5.37
C PRO A 180 37.72 -1.09 5.64
N CYS A 181 37.38 -0.77 6.87
CA CYS A 181 37.04 0.58 7.26
C CYS A 181 37.70 0.97 8.59
N SER A 182 37.70 2.26 8.83
CA SER A 182 38.22 2.88 10.04
C SER A 182 37.18 3.86 10.54
N GLU A 183 36.83 3.78 11.81
CA GLU A 183 35.76 4.59 12.41
C GLU A 183 36.35 5.59 13.40
N ILE A 184 35.66 6.73 13.52
CA ILE A 184 35.95 7.75 14.53
C ILE A 184 34.85 7.74 15.56
N PHE A 185 35.22 7.57 16.82
CA PHE A 185 34.33 7.57 17.98
C PHE A 185 34.57 8.80 18.86
N TYR A 186 33.47 9.26 19.48
CA TYR A 186 33.51 10.31 20.48
C TYR A 186 33.13 9.77 21.85
N ASP A 187 33.94 10.07 22.89
CA ASP A 187 33.60 9.77 24.28
C ASP A 187 32.63 10.82 24.84
N MET A 188 31.37 10.43 24.99
CA MET A 188 30.29 11.27 25.56
C MET A 188 30.46 11.52 27.07
N GLY A 189 31.37 10.80 27.73
CA GLY A 189 31.57 10.88 29.17
C GLY A 189 30.72 9.89 30.00
N LEU A 190 31.04 9.78 31.27
CA LEU A 190 30.42 8.80 32.19
C LEU A 190 28.91 9.00 32.39
N GLU A 191 28.39 10.19 32.13
CA GLU A 191 26.95 10.48 32.22
C GLU A 191 26.17 9.79 31.10
N ALA A 192 26.80 9.55 29.97
CA ALA A 192 26.21 8.87 28.82
C ALA A 192 26.35 7.35 28.85
N ALA A 193 27.16 6.80 29.77
CA ALA A 193 27.42 5.37 29.90
C ALA A 193 26.14 4.55 30.03
N GLU A 194 26.16 3.30 29.59
CA GLU A 194 25.07 2.35 29.68
C GLU A 194 24.55 2.22 31.14
N THR A 195 25.51 2.15 32.07
CA THR A 195 25.23 2.30 33.49
C THR A 195 25.87 3.60 33.97
N PRO A 196 25.10 4.66 34.28
CA PRO A 196 25.65 5.97 34.64
C PRO A 196 26.66 5.86 35.81
N GLY A 197 27.86 6.47 35.57
CA GLY A 197 28.94 6.48 36.54
C GLY A 197 29.85 5.24 36.54
N VAL A 198 29.57 4.22 35.71
CA VAL A 198 30.45 3.05 35.57
C VAL A 198 31.40 3.31 34.38
N ASP A 199 32.71 3.28 34.69
CA ASP A 199 33.77 3.47 33.69
C ASP A 199 34.13 2.12 33.04
N LYS A 200 33.68 1.93 31.79
CA LYS A 200 34.10 0.80 30.95
C LYS A 200 35.09 1.27 29.90
N PRO A 201 36.08 0.43 29.50
CA PRO A 201 37.02 0.76 28.44
C PRO A 201 36.35 1.00 27.09
N PHE A 202 37.05 1.67 26.16
CA PHE A 202 36.63 1.79 24.79
C PHE A 202 36.33 0.42 24.15
N GLY A 203 35.21 0.33 23.43
CA GLY A 203 34.69 -0.91 22.84
C GLY A 203 33.82 -1.79 23.76
N GLN A 204 33.59 -1.38 25.01
CA GLN A 204 32.74 -2.11 25.96
C GLN A 204 31.51 -1.32 26.43
N ASP A 205 31.30 -0.11 25.91
CA ASP A 205 30.15 0.74 26.24
C ASP A 205 29.76 1.60 25.02
N ASP A 206 28.88 1.08 24.18
CA ASP A 206 28.38 1.77 22.99
C ASP A 206 27.48 2.96 23.33
N ALA A 207 27.01 3.06 24.56
CA ALA A 207 26.22 4.20 25.01
C ALA A 207 27.11 5.42 25.26
N ARG A 208 28.35 5.22 25.73
CA ARG A 208 29.35 6.24 26.01
C ARG A 208 30.19 6.57 24.76
N TYR A 209 30.74 5.56 24.07
CA TYR A 209 31.61 5.74 22.91
C TYR A 209 30.78 5.68 21.64
N VAL A 210 30.56 6.83 21.02
CA VAL A 210 29.66 6.99 19.91
C VAL A 210 30.45 7.06 18.62
N GLU A 211 30.23 6.11 17.70
CA GLU A 211 30.68 6.22 16.32
C GLU A 211 30.02 7.45 15.67
N ILE A 212 30.85 8.40 15.21
CA ILE A 212 30.38 9.60 14.52
C ILE A 212 30.70 9.57 13.02
N TRP A 213 31.72 8.81 12.60
CA TRP A 213 32.15 8.76 11.20
C TRP A 213 32.78 7.42 10.86
N ASN A 214 32.39 6.85 9.73
CA ASN A 214 33.01 5.66 9.16
C ASN A 214 33.75 6.02 7.86
N LEU A 215 35.05 5.67 7.76
CA LEU A 215 35.93 5.86 6.60
C LEU A 215 36.13 4.50 5.93
N VAL A 216 35.49 4.26 4.80
CA VAL A 216 35.53 2.98 4.09
C VAL A 216 36.60 3.05 2.98
N PHE A 217 37.51 2.10 3.00
CA PHE A 217 38.54 1.92 1.99
C PHE A 217 38.07 0.88 0.98
N MET A 218 37.31 1.33 -0.01
CA MET A 218 36.69 0.48 -1.02
C MET A 218 37.76 -0.16 -1.90
N GLN A 219 37.99 -1.45 -1.75
CA GLN A 219 39.05 -2.19 -2.45
C GLN A 219 38.51 -3.37 -3.28
N PHE A 220 37.36 -3.89 -2.92
CA PHE A 220 36.83 -5.13 -3.50
C PHE A 220 35.38 -4.97 -3.98
N ASP A 221 35.04 -5.79 -4.99
CA ASP A 221 33.67 -6.13 -5.35
C ASP A 221 33.34 -7.54 -4.84
N ARG A 222 32.29 -7.65 -4.06
CA ARG A 222 31.80 -8.90 -3.48
C ARG A 222 30.72 -9.51 -4.36
N ALA A 223 30.96 -10.72 -4.86
CA ALA A 223 30.03 -11.47 -5.67
C ALA A 223 29.59 -12.77 -4.97
N ALA A 224 28.31 -13.11 -5.07
CA ALA A 224 27.77 -14.36 -4.53
C ALA A 224 28.12 -15.53 -5.44
N VAL A 225 28.60 -16.62 -4.86
CA VAL A 225 28.75 -17.92 -5.54
C VAL A 225 27.49 -18.75 -5.26
N VAL A 226 26.75 -19.06 -6.31
CA VAL A 226 25.50 -19.81 -6.19
C VAL A 226 25.68 -21.26 -6.69
N ASP A 227 24.99 -22.20 -6.03
CA ASP A 227 24.91 -23.58 -6.48
C ASP A 227 23.97 -23.77 -7.67
N ALA A 228 23.88 -24.99 -8.19
CA ALA A 228 23.00 -25.33 -9.30
C ALA A 228 21.50 -25.11 -9.02
N ALA A 229 21.11 -24.99 -7.75
CA ALA A 229 19.75 -24.68 -7.30
C ALA A 229 19.51 -23.18 -7.09
N GLY A 230 20.55 -22.34 -7.33
CA GLY A 230 20.47 -20.87 -7.16
C GLY A 230 20.64 -20.40 -5.72
N LYS A 231 21.10 -21.27 -4.81
CA LYS A 231 21.36 -20.90 -3.40
C LYS A 231 22.80 -20.42 -3.25
N THR A 232 23.00 -19.28 -2.59
CA THR A 232 24.33 -18.77 -2.26
C THR A 232 25.05 -19.71 -1.31
N THR A 233 26.23 -20.16 -1.71
CA THR A 233 27.11 -21.08 -0.95
C THR A 233 28.32 -20.39 -0.35
N SER A 234 28.82 -19.35 -0.99
CA SER A 234 29.97 -18.56 -0.55
C SER A 234 29.99 -17.20 -1.27
N TYR A 235 30.99 -16.39 -0.96
CA TYR A 235 31.22 -15.12 -1.64
C TYR A 235 32.67 -15.05 -2.12
N THR A 236 32.90 -14.39 -3.24
CA THR A 236 34.23 -14.06 -3.75
C THR A 236 34.44 -12.54 -3.67
N LEU A 237 35.69 -12.15 -3.30
CA LEU A 237 36.14 -10.77 -3.33
C LEU A 237 37.05 -10.60 -4.54
N THR A 238 36.70 -9.71 -5.45
CA THR A 238 37.54 -9.32 -6.59
C THR A 238 37.98 -7.87 -6.43
N PRO A 239 39.24 -7.52 -6.71
CA PRO A 239 39.69 -6.12 -6.61
C PRO A 239 38.83 -5.20 -7.50
N LEU A 240 38.49 -4.02 -6.99
CA LEU A 240 37.86 -2.97 -7.78
C LEU A 240 38.83 -2.48 -8.88
N PRO A 241 38.34 -1.92 -9.99
CA PRO A 241 39.12 -1.35 -11.06
C PRO A 241 40.10 -0.28 -10.55
N LYS A 242 39.68 0.47 -9.54
CA LYS A 242 40.50 1.42 -8.79
C LYS A 242 40.13 1.39 -7.32
N PRO A 243 41.10 1.27 -6.39
CA PRO A 243 40.84 1.51 -4.98
C PRO A 243 40.26 2.91 -4.79
N SER A 244 39.28 3.03 -3.94
CA SER A 244 38.43 4.22 -3.80
C SER A 244 38.12 4.52 -2.34
N ILE A 245 37.60 5.70 -2.06
CA ILE A 245 37.20 6.12 -0.71
C ILE A 245 35.69 6.39 -0.72
N ASP A 246 35.00 5.80 0.26
CA ASP A 246 33.65 6.13 0.67
C ASP A 246 33.64 6.50 2.14
N THR A 247 32.96 7.55 2.54
CA THR A 247 32.80 7.86 3.95
C THR A 247 31.36 8.17 4.31
N GLY A 248 30.98 7.85 5.57
CA GLY A 248 29.66 8.12 6.08
C GLY A 248 29.68 8.66 7.51
N MET A 249 29.35 9.96 7.66
CA MET A 249 29.17 10.63 8.94
C MET A 249 27.69 10.87 9.20
N GLY A 250 27.16 10.39 10.32
CA GLY A 250 25.78 10.67 10.71
C GLY A 250 25.62 12.13 11.17
N LEU A 251 24.88 12.95 10.40
CA LEU A 251 24.62 14.34 10.77
C LEU A 251 24.02 14.46 12.17
N GLU A 252 23.02 13.65 12.47
CA GLU A 252 22.31 13.67 13.76
C GLU A 252 23.23 13.32 14.93
N ARG A 253 24.18 12.39 14.73
CA ARG A 253 25.18 12.01 15.74
C ARG A 253 26.18 13.12 16.00
N VAL A 254 26.73 13.70 14.94
CA VAL A 254 27.69 14.83 15.07
C VAL A 254 27.01 16.07 15.64
N ALA A 255 25.73 16.33 15.28
CA ALA A 255 24.95 17.42 15.87
C ALA A 255 24.81 17.23 17.40
N ALA A 256 24.52 16.01 17.86
CA ALA A 256 24.46 15.73 19.29
C ALA A 256 25.79 16.02 20.01
N VAL A 257 26.91 15.61 19.43
CA VAL A 257 28.27 15.88 19.96
C VAL A 257 28.53 17.39 20.04
N LEU A 258 28.34 18.13 18.94
CA LEU A 258 28.65 19.56 18.86
C LEU A 258 27.71 20.44 19.67
N GLN A 259 26.48 19.96 19.92
CA GLN A 259 25.50 20.64 20.76
C GLN A 259 25.57 20.19 22.25
N GLY A 260 26.47 19.26 22.59
CA GLY A 260 26.63 18.74 23.96
C GLY A 260 25.41 18.00 24.47
N LYS A 261 24.73 17.24 23.56
CA LYS A 261 23.54 16.45 23.86
C LYS A 261 23.86 14.96 23.91
N VAL A 262 23.26 14.23 24.84
CA VAL A 262 23.42 12.79 24.95
C VAL A 262 22.58 12.03 23.92
N SER A 263 21.44 12.58 23.53
CA SER A 263 20.53 11.98 22.57
C SER A 263 20.39 12.86 21.30
N ASN A 264 20.38 12.23 20.15
CA ASN A 264 20.11 12.92 18.88
C ASN A 264 18.76 13.66 18.89
N PHE A 265 17.76 13.11 19.62
CA PHE A 265 16.43 13.70 19.77
C PHE A 265 16.42 15.00 20.59
N GLU A 266 17.52 15.37 21.24
CA GLU A 266 17.66 16.63 22.00
C GLU A 266 18.31 17.75 21.18
N THR A 267 18.65 17.47 19.92
CA THR A 267 19.25 18.43 18.98
C THR A 267 18.20 19.33 18.32
N ASP A 268 18.66 20.39 17.70
CA ASP A 268 17.83 21.31 16.90
C ASP A 268 17.19 20.64 15.68
N LEU A 269 17.68 19.47 15.28
CA LEU A 269 17.10 18.64 14.20
C LEU A 269 15.81 17.93 14.62
N PHE A 270 15.54 17.76 15.91
CA PHE A 270 14.38 17.02 16.43
C PHE A 270 13.53 17.80 17.40
N THR A 271 14.10 18.68 18.23
CA THR A 271 13.34 19.40 19.26
C THR A 271 12.16 20.19 18.71
N PRO A 272 12.22 20.87 17.53
CA PRO A 272 11.05 21.56 16.96
C PRO A 272 9.93 20.58 16.59
N LEU A 273 10.28 19.41 16.06
CA LEU A 273 9.32 18.38 15.66
C LEU A 273 8.67 17.71 16.87
N ILE A 274 9.46 17.41 17.91
CA ILE A 274 8.96 16.87 19.18
C ILE A 274 8.02 17.87 19.86
N THR A 275 8.35 19.16 19.85
CA THR A 275 7.48 20.22 20.36
C THR A 275 6.18 20.27 19.59
N ARG A 276 6.22 20.24 18.27
CA ARG A 276 5.02 20.24 17.43
C ARG A 276 4.16 19.00 17.65
N ALA A 277 4.77 17.82 17.78
CA ALA A 277 4.07 16.57 18.10
C ALA A 277 3.36 16.66 19.47
N SER A 278 4.03 17.26 20.48
CA SER A 278 3.44 17.51 21.81
C SER A 278 2.22 18.44 21.73
N GLU A 279 2.31 19.54 20.95
CA GLU A 279 1.19 20.46 20.73
C GLU A 279 0.00 19.77 20.06
N LEU A 280 0.25 19.03 18.98
CA LEU A 280 -0.78 18.35 18.20
C LEU A 280 -1.48 17.22 18.98
N THR A 281 -0.76 16.55 19.85
CA THR A 281 -1.33 15.47 20.68
C THR A 281 -1.94 16.00 21.98
N GLY A 282 -1.77 17.29 22.27
CA GLY A 282 -2.24 17.90 23.53
C GLY A 282 -1.53 17.38 24.76
N TRP A 283 -0.44 16.61 24.57
CA TRP A 283 0.34 16.08 25.68
C TRP A 283 1.25 17.16 26.26
N SER A 284 1.02 17.55 27.53
CA SER A 284 1.89 18.45 28.27
C SER A 284 2.16 17.90 29.65
N ASP A 285 3.38 18.11 30.14
CA ASP A 285 3.79 17.71 31.48
C ASP A 285 2.87 18.27 32.62
N ARG A 286 2.16 19.37 32.33
CA ARG A 286 1.28 20.05 33.32
C ARG A 286 -0.10 19.44 33.47
N SER A 287 -0.66 18.83 32.42
CA SER A 287 -2.02 18.25 32.47
C SER A 287 -2.11 16.99 33.34
N TRP A 288 -0.99 16.46 33.70
CA TRP A 288 -0.86 15.19 34.38
C TRP A 288 -0.99 15.25 35.92
N TRP A 289 -0.75 16.41 36.51
CA TRP A 289 -0.93 16.64 37.97
C TRP A 289 -2.41 16.79 38.37
N SER A 290 -3.33 16.98 37.45
CA SER A 290 -4.73 17.28 37.74
C SER A 290 -5.67 16.06 37.69
N SER A 291 -5.25 14.91 37.14
CA SER A 291 -6.09 13.73 37.09
C SER A 291 -5.81 12.79 38.27
N LYS A 292 -6.69 12.80 39.29
CA LYS A 292 -6.70 11.78 40.36
C LYS A 292 -6.93 10.38 39.73
N PRO A 293 -6.21 9.32 40.18
CA PRO A 293 -6.47 7.95 39.73
C PRO A 293 -7.91 7.55 40.11
N SER A 294 -8.64 7.06 39.15
CA SER A 294 -10.05 6.63 39.29
C SER A 294 -10.21 5.21 39.88
N THR A 295 -9.19 4.64 40.50
CA THR A 295 -9.28 3.29 41.10
C THR A 295 -8.91 3.35 42.58
N GLY A 296 -9.87 2.95 43.42
CA GLY A 296 -9.85 3.03 44.87
C GLY A 296 -8.91 2.04 45.61
N ALA A 297 -7.75 1.69 45.06
CA ALA A 297 -6.70 0.98 45.78
C ALA A 297 -5.54 1.94 46.08
N ALA A 298 -5.22 2.16 47.34
CA ALA A 298 -4.12 3.00 47.77
C ALA A 298 -2.78 2.33 47.39
N LEU A 299 -2.16 2.82 46.30
CA LEU A 299 -0.77 2.48 45.94
C LEU A 299 0.20 3.15 46.90
N SER A 300 1.34 2.48 47.21
CA SER A 300 2.39 3.11 48.02
C SER A 300 2.97 4.34 47.27
N PRO A 301 3.51 5.35 48.00
CA PRO A 301 4.14 6.51 47.34
C PRO A 301 5.26 6.14 46.35
N ASN A 302 5.98 5.04 46.61
CA ASN A 302 7.02 4.54 45.71
C ASN A 302 6.44 3.88 44.45
N ASP A 303 5.34 3.13 44.56
CA ASP A 303 4.68 2.53 43.38
C ASP A 303 4.05 3.61 42.51
N VAL A 304 3.52 4.66 43.12
CA VAL A 304 3.03 5.84 42.41
C VAL A 304 4.16 6.54 41.65
N LEU A 305 5.32 6.76 42.29
CA LEU A 305 6.46 7.43 41.65
C LEU A 305 7.05 6.61 40.49
N LEU A 306 7.14 5.28 40.65
CA LEU A 306 7.62 4.36 39.64
C LEU A 306 6.67 4.28 38.43
N ALA A 307 5.37 4.21 38.69
CA ALA A 307 4.35 4.22 37.66
C ALA A 307 4.36 5.56 36.89
N HIS A 308 4.61 6.68 37.55
CA HIS A 308 4.77 7.98 36.95
C HIS A 308 5.99 8.06 36.02
N LYS A 309 7.15 7.62 36.48
CA LYS A 309 8.39 7.60 35.71
C LYS A 309 8.24 6.78 34.44
N ASN A 310 7.72 5.55 34.56
CA ASN A 310 7.51 4.66 33.42
C ASN A 310 6.53 5.22 32.38
N ARG A 311 5.50 5.94 32.81
CA ARG A 311 4.52 6.55 31.89
C ARG A 311 5.11 7.75 31.16
N ASN A 312 5.92 8.57 31.81
CA ASN A 312 6.60 9.70 31.18
C ASN A 312 7.65 9.22 30.16
N GLU A 313 8.38 8.14 30.44
CA GLU A 313 9.33 7.57 29.49
C GLU A 313 8.62 7.02 28.24
N LYS A 314 7.48 6.32 28.39
CA LYS A 314 6.66 5.85 27.25
C LYS A 314 6.10 6.99 26.42
N ALA A 315 5.64 8.06 27.04
CA ALA A 315 5.16 9.25 26.34
C ALA A 315 6.29 9.97 25.60
N ALA A 316 7.46 10.12 26.20
CA ALA A 316 8.63 10.69 25.55
C ALA A 316 9.10 9.83 24.36
N ALA A 317 9.07 8.51 24.49
CA ALA A 317 9.35 7.60 23.36
C ALA A 317 8.34 7.79 22.23
N SER A 318 7.05 7.93 22.54
CA SER A 318 6.00 8.18 21.54
C SER A 318 6.22 9.48 20.78
N LEU A 319 6.58 10.56 21.44
CA LEU A 319 6.86 11.84 20.79
C LEU A 319 8.10 11.76 19.86
N ARG A 320 9.15 11.05 20.26
CA ARG A 320 10.35 10.80 19.43
C ARG A 320 10.00 10.00 18.18
N ILE A 321 9.17 8.96 18.34
CA ILE A 321 8.69 8.13 17.22
C ILE A 321 7.88 8.97 16.24
N ILE A 322 6.94 9.80 16.71
CA ILE A 322 6.15 10.68 15.85
C ILE A 322 7.06 11.63 15.07
N ALA A 323 8.03 12.26 15.73
CA ALA A 323 8.96 13.19 15.09
C ALA A 323 9.82 12.51 14.01
N ASP A 324 10.41 11.35 14.32
CA ASP A 324 11.20 10.57 13.37
C ASP A 324 10.38 10.07 12.18
N HIS A 325 9.20 9.51 12.46
CA HIS A 325 8.34 8.95 11.42
C HIS A 325 7.73 10.01 10.52
N ALA A 326 7.47 11.20 11.04
CA ALA A 326 7.06 12.34 10.24
C ALA A 326 8.16 12.76 9.26
N ARG A 327 9.45 12.79 9.68
CA ARG A 327 10.59 13.04 8.79
C ARG A 327 10.65 11.96 7.69
N ALA A 328 10.68 10.69 8.07
CA ALA A 328 10.78 9.57 7.15
C ALA A 328 9.63 9.57 6.12
N ALA A 329 8.40 9.71 6.57
CA ALA A 329 7.22 9.71 5.70
C ALA A 329 7.22 10.89 4.74
N THR A 330 7.57 12.10 5.22
CA THR A 330 7.62 13.30 4.39
C THR A 330 8.59 13.13 3.23
N PHE A 331 9.81 12.67 3.48
CA PHE A 331 10.80 12.47 2.42
C PHE A 331 10.47 11.30 1.50
N LEU A 332 10.00 10.17 2.03
CA LEU A 332 9.60 9.02 1.20
C LEU A 332 8.48 9.38 0.23
N ILE A 333 7.46 10.12 0.69
CA ILE A 333 6.34 10.54 -0.18
C ILE A 333 6.80 11.62 -1.16
N THR A 334 7.67 12.54 -0.74
CA THR A 334 8.28 13.53 -1.66
C THR A 334 9.01 12.84 -2.80
N ASP A 335 9.77 11.77 -2.51
CA ASP A 335 10.50 10.97 -3.48
C ASP A 335 9.61 9.96 -4.25
N GLY A 336 8.27 10.04 -4.08
CA GLY A 336 7.28 9.32 -4.88
C GLY A 336 6.86 7.95 -4.35
N VAL A 337 7.17 7.61 -3.10
CA VAL A 337 6.62 6.41 -2.45
C VAL A 337 5.19 6.70 -1.97
N ILE A 338 4.27 5.78 -2.22
CA ILE A 338 2.88 5.87 -1.77
C ILE A 338 2.58 4.68 -0.86
N PRO A 339 1.77 4.87 0.21
CA PRO A 339 1.36 3.78 1.09
C PRO A 339 0.66 2.66 0.30
N ALA A 340 1.18 1.43 0.38
CA ALA A 340 0.66 0.26 -0.32
C ALA A 340 0.75 -1.00 0.57
N ASN A 341 0.28 -2.15 0.06
CA ASN A 341 0.31 -3.41 0.79
C ASN A 341 1.60 -4.21 0.57
N GLU A 342 2.44 -3.80 -0.37
CA GLU A 342 3.65 -4.51 -0.76
C GLU A 342 4.84 -3.57 -0.97
N GLY A 343 6.04 -4.12 -0.95
CA GLY A 343 7.27 -3.43 -1.29
C GLY A 343 7.54 -2.18 -0.46
N ARG A 344 8.03 -1.13 -1.11
CA ARG A 344 8.37 0.17 -0.48
C ARG A 344 7.16 0.85 0.16
N GLY A 345 6.00 0.74 -0.48
CA GLY A 345 4.75 1.34 0.01
C GLY A 345 4.26 0.68 1.31
N TYR A 346 4.50 -0.62 1.50
CA TYR A 346 4.22 -1.31 2.75
C TYR A 346 5.07 -0.78 3.90
N VAL A 347 6.37 -0.59 3.67
CA VAL A 347 7.26 -0.03 4.70
C VAL A 347 6.84 1.39 5.07
N LEU A 348 6.53 2.25 4.10
CA LEU A 348 6.00 3.58 4.36
C LEU A 348 4.70 3.53 5.17
N ARG A 349 3.77 2.63 4.81
CA ARG A 349 2.53 2.42 5.54
C ARG A 349 2.78 1.99 6.99
N LYS A 350 3.76 1.10 7.20
CA LYS A 350 4.19 0.68 8.54
C LYS A 350 4.67 1.87 9.37
N ILE A 351 5.53 2.72 8.80
CA ILE A 351 6.05 3.94 9.44
C ILE A 351 4.89 4.88 9.82
N LEU A 352 4.00 5.20 8.88
CA LEU A 352 2.85 6.07 9.12
C LEU A 352 1.95 5.54 10.23
N ARG A 353 1.54 4.28 10.15
CA ARG A 353 0.65 3.65 11.12
C ARG A 353 1.26 3.55 12.50
N ARG A 354 2.58 3.34 12.60
CA ARG A 354 3.31 3.38 13.88
C ARG A 354 3.27 4.79 14.49
N GLY A 355 3.51 5.84 13.71
CA GLY A 355 3.38 7.23 14.15
C GLY A 355 1.96 7.57 14.64
N ILE A 356 0.93 7.16 13.88
CA ILE A 356 -0.49 7.36 14.23
C ILE A 356 -0.83 6.64 15.55
N ARG A 357 -0.39 5.38 15.70
CA ARG A 357 -0.58 4.62 16.94
C ARG A 357 0.00 5.34 18.16
N HIS A 358 1.23 5.86 18.04
CA HIS A 358 1.86 6.58 19.15
C HIS A 358 1.13 7.88 19.47
N GLY A 359 0.50 8.54 18.49
CA GLY A 359 -0.44 9.65 18.74
C GLY A 359 -1.66 9.20 19.55
N ARG A 360 -2.25 8.03 19.21
CA ARG A 360 -3.36 7.45 19.99
C ARG A 360 -2.96 7.11 21.44
N LEU A 361 -1.75 6.59 21.64
CA LEU A 361 -1.23 6.33 22.99
C LEU A 361 -1.07 7.59 23.83
N LEU A 362 -0.88 8.76 23.19
CA LEU A 362 -0.85 10.08 23.83
C LEU A 362 -2.23 10.71 23.98
N GLY A 363 -3.30 10.07 23.48
CA GLY A 363 -4.69 10.53 23.60
C GLY A 363 -5.22 11.30 22.40
N GLN A 364 -4.47 11.40 21.29
CA GLN A 364 -4.94 12.07 20.09
C GLN A 364 -5.86 11.17 19.27
N GLU A 365 -7.15 11.52 19.18
CA GLU A 365 -8.17 10.73 18.47
C GLU A 365 -8.41 11.17 17.02
N GLN A 366 -8.04 12.38 16.65
CA GLN A 366 -8.21 12.93 15.31
C GLN A 366 -6.94 12.77 14.46
N PRO A 367 -7.04 12.83 13.12
CA PRO A 367 -5.86 12.93 12.26
C PRO A 367 -4.99 14.12 12.66
N PHE A 368 -3.68 13.93 12.73
CA PHE A 368 -2.73 14.95 13.18
C PHE A 368 -1.35 14.84 12.51
N LEU A 369 -0.96 13.61 12.10
CA LEU A 369 0.38 13.37 11.57
C LEU A 369 0.62 14.13 10.25
N PHE A 370 -0.44 14.39 9.49
CA PHE A 370 -0.39 15.20 8.27
C PHE A 370 0.09 16.64 8.54
N GLU A 371 -0.22 17.21 9.72
CA GLU A 371 0.28 18.54 10.11
C GLU A 371 1.77 18.54 10.42
N MET A 372 2.33 17.42 10.86
CA MET A 372 3.78 17.26 11.07
C MET A 372 4.58 17.44 9.79
N VAL A 373 3.98 17.18 8.63
CA VAL A 373 4.62 17.36 7.30
C VAL A 373 5.08 18.80 7.11
N PHE A 374 4.25 19.76 7.52
CA PHE A 374 4.60 21.18 7.42
C PHE A 374 5.74 21.56 8.39
N ALA A 375 5.76 20.96 9.58
CA ALA A 375 6.87 21.19 10.52
C ALA A 375 8.19 20.63 9.97
N VAL A 376 8.17 19.47 9.31
CA VAL A 376 9.36 18.90 8.64
C VAL A 376 9.80 19.79 7.48
N ARG A 377 8.87 20.27 6.65
CA ARG A 377 9.17 21.23 5.59
C ARG A 377 9.88 22.46 6.15
N ASP A 378 9.30 23.10 7.17
CA ASP A 378 9.83 24.35 7.74
C ASP A 378 11.23 24.16 8.33
N LEU A 379 11.50 23.00 8.91
CA LEU A 379 12.81 22.65 9.46
C LEU A 379 13.86 22.38 8.37
N MET A 380 13.49 21.73 7.25
CA MET A 380 14.43 21.09 6.34
C MET A 380 14.43 21.66 4.91
N GLN A 381 13.49 22.55 4.54
CA GLN A 381 13.42 23.11 3.18
C GLN A 381 14.66 23.92 2.76
N GLY A 382 15.46 24.42 3.72
CA GLY A 382 16.70 25.11 3.42
C GLY A 382 17.78 24.20 2.79
N ALA A 383 17.79 22.91 3.17
CA ALA A 383 18.65 21.89 2.60
C ALA A 383 17.99 21.10 1.45
N TYR A 384 16.67 21.00 1.48
CA TYR A 384 15.84 20.23 0.53
C TYR A 384 14.67 21.11 0.03
N PRO A 385 14.92 22.00 -0.95
CA PRO A 385 13.91 22.96 -1.45
C PRO A 385 12.64 22.30 -2.01
N GLU A 386 12.76 21.06 -2.52
CA GLU A 386 11.63 20.27 -3.04
C GLU A 386 10.53 20.02 -2.00
N LEU A 387 10.80 20.16 -0.71
CA LEU A 387 9.80 20.05 0.34
C LEU A 387 8.79 21.20 0.30
N ALA A 388 9.20 22.39 -0.14
CA ALA A 388 8.30 23.54 -0.24
C ALA A 388 7.16 23.26 -1.24
N ASP A 389 7.50 22.67 -2.40
CA ASP A 389 6.53 22.38 -3.46
C ASP A 389 5.69 21.13 -3.16
N SER A 390 6.27 20.16 -2.45
CA SER A 390 5.62 18.85 -2.23
C SER A 390 4.76 18.77 -0.97
N ALA A 391 5.00 19.63 0.04
CA ALA A 391 4.41 19.48 1.38
C ALA A 391 2.87 19.38 1.38
N ALA A 392 2.17 20.20 0.60
CA ALA A 392 0.71 20.16 0.54
C ALA A 392 0.18 18.83 -0.01
N ARG A 393 0.84 18.28 -1.03
CA ARG A 393 0.54 16.95 -1.58
C ARG A 393 0.87 15.85 -0.59
N VAL A 394 2.03 15.92 0.05
CA VAL A 394 2.47 14.94 1.07
C VAL A 394 1.48 14.90 2.22
N ALA A 395 1.03 16.05 2.73
CA ALA A 395 0.05 16.14 3.81
C ALA A 395 -1.28 15.46 3.42
N LYS A 396 -1.78 15.65 2.20
CA LYS A 396 -2.98 14.96 1.71
C LYS A 396 -2.82 13.43 1.70
N VAL A 397 -1.65 12.91 1.30
CA VAL A 397 -1.36 11.46 1.32
C VAL A 397 -1.36 10.92 2.75
N VAL A 398 -0.70 11.63 3.68
CA VAL A 398 -0.65 11.24 5.09
C VAL A 398 -2.06 11.28 5.70
N GLU A 399 -2.82 12.35 5.49
CA GLU A 399 -4.20 12.48 6.00
C GLU A 399 -5.13 11.37 5.48
N ALA A 400 -5.00 11.00 4.20
CA ALA A 400 -5.78 9.92 3.61
C ALA A 400 -5.48 8.57 4.29
N GLU A 401 -4.20 8.24 4.55
CA GLU A 401 -3.82 7.01 5.27
C GLU A 401 -4.25 7.06 6.74
N GLU A 402 -4.19 8.23 7.41
CA GLU A 402 -4.70 8.41 8.78
C GLU A 402 -6.20 8.11 8.85
N LYS A 403 -7.01 8.69 7.95
CA LYS A 403 -8.47 8.47 7.87
C LYS A 403 -8.81 7.00 7.53
N GLN A 404 -8.03 6.39 6.65
CA GLN A 404 -8.20 4.98 6.32
C GLN A 404 -7.86 4.08 7.51
N PHE A 405 -6.76 4.37 8.20
CA PHE A 405 -6.33 3.58 9.35
C PHE A 405 -7.26 3.76 10.56
N ASP A 406 -7.85 4.93 10.76
CA ASP A 406 -8.84 5.17 11.81
C ASP A 406 -10.07 4.26 11.69
N ARG A 407 -10.54 4.00 10.46
CA ARG A 407 -11.64 3.05 10.21
C ARG A 407 -11.25 1.62 10.61
N VAL A 408 -10.02 1.22 10.32
CA VAL A 408 -9.47 -0.09 10.71
C VAL A 408 -9.31 -0.18 12.23
N LEU A 409 -8.80 0.88 12.85
CA LEU A 409 -8.56 0.93 14.29
C LEU A 409 -9.85 0.84 15.11
N LYS A 410 -10.93 1.54 14.72
CA LYS A 410 -12.19 1.54 15.48
C LYS A 410 -12.78 0.15 15.70
N VAL A 411 -12.62 -0.73 14.73
CA VAL A 411 -13.12 -2.12 14.83
C VAL A 411 -12.03 -3.07 15.32
N GLY A 412 -10.83 -2.96 14.74
CA GLY A 412 -9.71 -3.87 15.02
C GLY A 412 -9.18 -3.76 16.44
N LEU A 413 -9.06 -2.54 17.00
CA LEU A 413 -8.60 -2.33 18.38
C LEU A 413 -9.52 -2.97 19.42
N THR A 414 -10.85 -2.80 19.27
CA THR A 414 -11.80 -3.43 20.18
C THR A 414 -11.60 -4.94 20.23
N LYS A 415 -11.37 -5.56 19.08
CA LYS A 415 -11.12 -7.00 18.98
C LYS A 415 -9.75 -7.41 19.51
N LEU A 416 -8.71 -6.60 19.26
CA LEU A 416 -7.38 -6.84 19.82
C LEU A 416 -7.38 -6.71 21.34
N ASP A 417 -8.06 -5.71 21.89
CA ASP A 417 -8.23 -5.54 23.34
C ASP A 417 -9.01 -6.70 23.99
N GLU A 418 -9.96 -7.29 23.26
CA GLU A 418 -10.64 -8.51 23.68
C GLU A 418 -9.64 -9.67 23.77
N LEU A 419 -8.80 -9.88 22.75
CA LEU A 419 -7.77 -10.93 22.73
C LEU A 419 -6.70 -10.73 23.83
N ILE A 420 -6.26 -9.49 24.06
CA ILE A 420 -5.32 -9.14 25.11
C ILE A 420 -5.92 -9.47 26.48
N ARG A 421 -7.20 -9.12 26.72
CA ARG A 421 -7.90 -9.45 27.96
C ARG A 421 -8.07 -10.96 28.15
N GLU A 422 -8.43 -11.70 27.09
CA GLU A 422 -8.50 -13.16 27.11
C GLU A 422 -7.15 -13.77 27.49
N ALA A 423 -6.05 -13.30 26.87
CA ALA A 423 -4.71 -13.78 27.15
C ALA A 423 -4.25 -13.52 28.60
N HIS A 424 -4.66 -12.40 29.21
CA HIS A 424 -4.37 -12.10 30.63
C HIS A 424 -5.22 -12.90 31.59
N SER A 425 -6.48 -13.20 31.24
CA SER A 425 -7.41 -13.89 32.15
C SER A 425 -7.18 -15.40 32.24
N GLY A 426 -6.30 -15.97 31.43
CA GLY A 426 -6.06 -17.42 31.38
C GLY A 426 -7.29 -18.25 30.94
N ALA A 427 -8.38 -17.61 30.53
CA ALA A 427 -9.62 -18.25 30.15
C ALA A 427 -9.61 -18.58 28.65
N GLY A 428 -8.88 -19.62 28.26
CA GLY A 428 -8.83 -19.98 26.84
C GLY A 428 -8.08 -21.27 26.48
N PHE A 429 -7.63 -22.06 27.45
CA PHE A 429 -7.10 -23.39 27.14
C PHE A 429 -7.77 -24.44 28.07
N GLY A 430 -9.02 -24.73 27.79
CA GLY A 430 -9.73 -25.91 28.27
C GLY A 430 -9.65 -26.98 27.20
N ASP A 431 -8.92 -28.05 27.50
CA ASP A 431 -8.74 -29.24 26.72
C ASP A 431 -10.04 -29.77 26.09
N GLY A 432 -10.04 -29.87 24.79
CA GLY A 432 -11.01 -30.60 24.01
C GLY A 432 -10.32 -31.58 23.06
N ILE A 433 -9.48 -32.50 23.58
CA ILE A 433 -9.07 -33.69 22.81
C ILE A 433 -9.35 -34.91 23.67
N GLY A 434 -10.37 -35.64 23.24
CA GLY A 434 -10.76 -36.94 23.77
C GLY A 434 -9.64 -37.98 23.61
N SER A 435 -9.37 -38.69 24.67
CA SER A 435 -8.48 -39.83 24.73
C SER A 435 -8.90 -40.94 23.76
N GLY A 436 -8.09 -41.15 22.72
CA GLY A 436 -8.07 -42.39 21.93
C GLY A 436 -6.76 -43.12 22.19
N ARG A 437 -6.81 -44.18 23.03
CA ARG A 437 -5.71 -45.14 23.20
C ARG A 437 -5.50 -45.90 21.89
N GLY A 438 -4.28 -45.92 21.38
CA GLY A 438 -3.81 -46.88 20.38
C GLY A 438 -2.32 -47.12 20.57
N SER A 439 -1.98 -48.21 21.16
CA SER A 439 -0.64 -48.78 21.30
C SER A 439 -0.05 -49.16 19.93
N GLY A 440 1.23 -48.90 19.71
CA GLY A 440 1.97 -49.44 18.57
C GLY A 440 3.45 -49.06 18.63
N ASP A 441 4.25 -50.01 19.06
CA ASP A 441 5.71 -50.00 19.06
C ASP A 441 6.33 -49.79 17.66
N GLY A 442 7.44 -49.10 17.56
CA GLY A 442 8.24 -49.06 16.36
C GLY A 442 9.51 -48.22 16.50
N ALA A 443 10.58 -48.83 16.91
CA ALA A 443 11.92 -48.26 16.92
C ALA A 443 12.45 -48.04 15.50
N GLY A 444 13.11 -46.89 15.28
CA GLY A 444 13.82 -46.58 14.05
C GLY A 444 14.79 -45.43 14.26
N SER A 445 16.04 -45.76 14.45
CA SER A 445 17.21 -44.89 14.47
C SER A 445 17.44 -44.24 13.10
N GLY A 446 17.83 -42.99 13.07
CA GLY A 446 18.29 -42.28 11.88
C GLY A 446 18.96 -40.95 12.20
N ASP A 447 20.27 -40.97 12.19
CA ASP A 447 21.18 -39.82 12.15
C ASP A 447 20.83 -38.83 11.04
N GLY A 448 20.95 -37.56 11.28
CA GLY A 448 20.81 -36.51 10.27
C GLY A 448 21.18 -35.13 10.80
N SER A 449 22.47 -34.86 10.86
CA SER A 449 23.06 -33.53 11.04
C SER A 449 22.58 -32.57 9.97
N GLY A 450 22.04 -31.43 10.37
CA GLY A 450 21.70 -30.31 9.49
C GLY A 450 21.92 -28.99 10.21
N PHE A 451 23.05 -28.35 9.98
CA PHE A 451 23.37 -27.01 10.40
C PHE A 451 22.51 -26.01 9.62
N GLY A 452 21.78 -25.17 10.32
CA GLY A 452 21.11 -24.01 9.80
C GLY A 452 21.39 -22.81 10.69
N GLY A 453 22.49 -22.13 10.48
CA GLY A 453 22.84 -20.92 11.20
C GLY A 453 22.01 -19.73 10.70
N GLY A 454 21.16 -19.19 11.54
CA GLY A 454 20.54 -17.88 11.42
C GLY A 454 20.97 -17.04 12.61
N SER A 455 22.04 -16.26 12.45
CA SER A 455 22.53 -15.33 13.47
C SER A 455 21.70 -14.05 13.43
N GLY A 456 20.68 -13.97 14.26
CA GLY A 456 20.06 -12.72 14.70
C GLY A 456 20.67 -12.33 16.04
N SER A 457 21.61 -11.41 16.05
CA SER A 457 22.14 -10.82 17.28
C SER A 457 21.17 -9.76 17.82
N GLY A 458 20.13 -10.21 18.53
CA GLY A 458 19.42 -9.37 19.48
C GLY A 458 20.17 -9.44 20.81
N ALA A 459 20.75 -8.35 21.25
CA ALA A 459 21.21 -8.23 22.61
C ALA A 459 20.02 -8.36 23.54
N GLY A 460 19.87 -9.53 24.12
CA GLY A 460 18.86 -9.80 25.14
C GLY A 460 19.27 -9.11 26.44
N PHE A 461 18.60 -8.04 26.78
CA PHE A 461 18.55 -7.57 28.15
C PHE A 461 17.82 -8.61 28.98
N GLY A 462 18.56 -9.43 29.71
CA GLY A 462 18.04 -10.29 30.76
C GLY A 462 17.69 -9.45 31.97
N ASP A 463 16.48 -8.89 31.97
CA ASP A 463 15.84 -8.44 33.21
C ASP A 463 14.93 -9.55 33.70
N GLY A 464 15.26 -10.03 34.90
CA GLY A 464 14.51 -11.09 35.60
C GLY A 464 13.18 -10.61 36.18
N SER A 465 12.32 -10.00 35.40
CA SER A 465 10.92 -9.74 35.71
C SER A 465 10.04 -10.78 35.04
N GLY A 466 9.42 -11.65 35.86
CA GLY A 466 8.56 -12.73 35.40
C GLY A 466 7.45 -12.21 34.48
N TYR A 467 7.50 -12.62 33.21
CA TYR A 467 6.40 -12.45 32.27
C TYR A 467 5.19 -13.23 32.78
N GLY A 468 4.11 -12.55 33.11
CA GLY A 468 2.81 -13.17 33.31
C GLY A 468 2.45 -13.98 32.07
N GLY A 469 2.22 -15.28 32.21
CA GLY A 469 2.27 -16.28 31.13
C GLY A 469 1.14 -16.27 30.11
N GLY A 470 0.69 -15.13 29.61
CA GLY A 470 -0.32 -15.04 28.53
C GLY A 470 0.29 -15.01 27.13
N LEU A 471 -0.36 -15.70 26.18
CA LEU A 471 0.01 -15.78 24.75
C LEU A 471 -1.13 -15.29 23.89
N ILE A 472 -0.87 -14.41 22.92
CA ILE A 472 -1.82 -14.08 21.86
C ILE A 472 -1.70 -15.15 20.77
N PRO A 473 -2.78 -15.95 20.49
CA PRO A 473 -2.73 -17.02 19.50
C PRO A 473 -2.60 -16.46 18.09
N GLY A 474 -1.66 -17.01 17.31
CA GLY A 474 -1.35 -16.57 15.94
C GLY A 474 -2.52 -16.69 14.97
N GLU A 475 -3.32 -17.76 15.06
CA GLU A 475 -4.52 -17.97 14.24
C GLU A 475 -5.58 -16.87 14.46
N LYS A 476 -5.84 -16.51 15.73
CA LYS A 476 -6.77 -15.42 16.07
C LYS A 476 -6.24 -14.06 15.60
N ALA A 477 -4.95 -13.83 15.72
CA ALA A 477 -4.27 -12.63 15.22
C ALA A 477 -4.34 -12.56 13.68
N PHE A 478 -4.14 -13.68 12.99
CA PHE A 478 -4.29 -13.75 11.53
C PHE A 478 -5.71 -13.42 11.08
N HIS A 479 -6.73 -13.85 11.81
CA HIS A 479 -8.11 -13.47 11.53
C HIS A 479 -8.33 -11.94 11.65
N LEU A 480 -7.69 -11.28 12.63
CA LEU A 480 -7.72 -9.80 12.71
C LEU A 480 -6.99 -9.13 11.55
N TYR A 481 -5.89 -9.72 11.09
CA TYR A 481 -5.14 -9.23 9.93
C TYR A 481 -5.96 -9.35 8.63
N GLU A 482 -6.54 -10.52 8.38
CA GLU A 482 -7.26 -10.83 7.14
C GLU A 482 -8.60 -10.10 7.07
N THR A 483 -9.41 -10.18 8.15
CA THR A 483 -10.81 -9.70 8.14
C THR A 483 -10.90 -8.20 8.40
N PHE A 484 -10.09 -7.68 9.30
CA PHE A 484 -10.15 -6.28 9.73
C PHE A 484 -8.97 -5.43 9.23
N GLY A 485 -7.98 -6.05 8.59
CA GLY A 485 -6.81 -5.35 8.05
C GLY A 485 -5.87 -4.79 9.13
N LEU A 486 -5.89 -5.37 10.35
CA LEU A 486 -5.01 -4.95 11.42
C LEU A 486 -3.59 -5.47 11.17
N PRO A 487 -2.56 -4.63 11.04
CA PRO A 487 -1.21 -5.07 10.70
C PRO A 487 -0.60 -5.99 11.77
N LEU A 488 0.19 -7.00 11.33
CA LEU A 488 0.87 -7.94 12.23
C LEU A 488 1.76 -7.23 13.25
N ASP A 489 2.62 -6.34 12.77
CA ASP A 489 3.55 -5.55 13.59
C ASP A 489 2.84 -4.71 14.65
N PHE A 490 1.65 -4.19 14.33
CA PHE A 490 0.81 -3.51 15.29
C PHE A 490 0.34 -4.44 16.43
N MET A 491 -0.04 -5.67 16.10
CA MET A 491 -0.48 -6.66 17.09
C MET A 491 0.68 -7.17 17.94
N VAL A 492 1.85 -7.37 17.33
CA VAL A 492 3.09 -7.75 18.03
C VAL A 492 3.50 -6.64 19.02
N ASP A 493 3.49 -5.37 18.57
CA ASP A 493 3.77 -4.23 19.44
C ASP A 493 2.76 -4.11 20.60
N ALA A 494 1.47 -4.31 20.33
CA ALA A 494 0.44 -4.28 21.36
C ALA A 494 0.59 -5.42 22.38
N ALA A 495 0.98 -6.62 21.92
CA ALA A 495 1.30 -7.74 22.80
C ALA A 495 2.48 -7.41 23.73
N ARG A 496 3.56 -6.86 23.15
CA ARG A 496 4.73 -6.42 23.93
C ARG A 496 4.38 -5.34 24.96
N ASP A 497 3.61 -4.34 24.56
CA ASP A 497 3.15 -3.25 25.45
C ASP A 497 2.27 -3.78 26.59
N ALA A 498 1.52 -4.86 26.34
CA ALA A 498 0.72 -5.57 27.31
C ALA A 498 1.51 -6.63 28.12
N SER A 499 2.83 -6.78 27.89
CA SER A 499 3.68 -7.81 28.52
C SER A 499 3.23 -9.25 28.23
N LEU A 500 2.68 -9.48 27.02
CA LEU A 500 2.25 -10.79 26.53
C LEU A 500 3.22 -11.30 25.46
N LYS A 501 3.26 -12.62 25.27
CA LYS A 501 3.92 -13.26 24.13
C LYS A 501 2.99 -13.24 22.91
N PHE A 502 3.57 -13.23 21.71
CA PHE A 502 2.85 -13.37 20.45
C PHE A 502 3.25 -14.68 19.76
N ASP A 503 2.29 -15.38 19.16
CA ASP A 503 2.50 -16.62 18.43
C ASP A 503 2.75 -16.35 16.94
N ASP A 504 3.99 -15.97 16.62
CA ASP A 504 4.41 -15.70 15.23
C ASP A 504 4.30 -16.96 14.35
N ALA A 505 4.64 -18.13 14.88
CA ALA A 505 4.59 -19.38 14.14
C ALA A 505 3.16 -19.77 13.76
N GLY A 506 2.20 -19.64 14.66
CA GLY A 506 0.79 -19.87 14.39
C GLY A 506 0.21 -18.86 13.40
N PHE A 507 0.64 -17.60 13.46
CA PHE A 507 0.24 -16.57 12.49
C PHE A 507 0.71 -16.89 11.06
N GLU A 508 1.99 -17.25 10.89
CA GLU A 508 2.56 -17.59 9.58
C GLU A 508 1.98 -18.90 9.02
N ALA A 509 1.66 -19.86 9.88
CA ALA A 509 0.98 -21.08 9.46
C ALA A 509 -0.43 -20.79 8.90
N ALA A 510 -1.23 -19.98 9.60
CA ALA A 510 -2.56 -19.57 9.15
C ALA A 510 -2.48 -18.76 7.83
N ARG A 511 -1.50 -17.88 7.70
CA ARG A 511 -1.21 -17.10 6.49
C ARG A 511 -0.86 -17.99 5.29
N ALA A 512 -0.01 -19.00 5.50
CA ALA A 512 0.39 -19.94 4.46
C ALA A 512 -0.79 -20.80 3.99
N GLU A 513 -1.67 -21.21 4.90
CA GLU A 513 -2.88 -21.95 4.57
C GLU A 513 -3.84 -21.14 3.69
N GLU A 514 -4.08 -19.87 4.05
CA GLU A 514 -4.94 -18.99 3.24
C GLU A 514 -4.33 -18.69 1.86
N GLN A 515 -3.03 -18.47 1.78
CA GLN A 515 -2.34 -18.30 0.49
C GLN A 515 -2.42 -19.57 -0.38
N ALA A 516 -2.41 -20.75 0.23
CA ALA A 516 -2.61 -22.02 -0.48
C ALA A 516 -4.05 -22.15 -0.98
N ARG A 517 -5.05 -21.77 -0.18
CA ARG A 517 -6.46 -21.69 -0.54
C ARG A 517 -6.70 -20.69 -1.68
N ALA A 518 -6.15 -19.50 -1.57
CA ALA A 518 -6.24 -18.46 -2.61
C ALA A 518 -5.61 -18.92 -3.92
N ARG A 519 -4.44 -19.59 -3.89
CA ARG A 519 -3.81 -20.19 -5.07
C ARG A 519 -4.63 -21.31 -5.69
N ALA A 520 -5.30 -22.14 -4.89
CA ALA A 520 -6.16 -23.22 -5.37
C ALA A 520 -7.47 -22.69 -5.99
N SER A 521 -8.00 -21.57 -5.49
CA SER A 521 -9.21 -20.92 -6.01
C SER A 521 -8.96 -20.04 -7.24
N TRP A 522 -7.71 -19.62 -7.46
CA TRP A 522 -7.34 -18.74 -8.56
C TRP A 522 -7.30 -19.51 -9.89
N LYS A 523 -8.38 -19.39 -10.67
CA LYS A 523 -8.47 -19.87 -12.06
C LYS A 523 -7.82 -18.93 -13.08
N GLY A 524 -7.12 -17.91 -12.64
CA GLY A 524 -6.30 -17.02 -13.47
C GLY A 524 -5.12 -17.79 -14.03
N GLY A 525 -4.97 -17.77 -15.34
CA GLY A 525 -3.94 -18.53 -16.03
C GLY A 525 -2.55 -18.27 -15.46
N SER A 526 -1.93 -19.30 -14.96
CA SER A 526 -0.48 -19.32 -14.77
C SER A 526 0.14 -18.88 -16.10
N GLN A 527 1.15 -18.00 -16.05
CA GLN A 527 2.07 -17.85 -17.19
C GLN A 527 2.56 -19.26 -17.49
N LYS A 528 1.95 -19.91 -18.49
CA LYS A 528 2.40 -21.20 -18.97
C LYS A 528 3.83 -20.97 -19.39
N SER A 529 4.77 -21.62 -18.74
CA SER A 529 6.13 -21.74 -19.24
C SER A 529 6.01 -22.11 -20.72
N ALA A 530 6.60 -21.27 -21.59
CA ALA A 530 6.51 -21.50 -23.03
C ALA A 530 6.88 -22.93 -23.33
N SER A 531 6.07 -23.63 -24.15
CA SER A 531 6.36 -24.98 -24.58
C SER A 531 7.81 -25.08 -25.10
N PRO A 532 8.57 -26.09 -24.73
CA PRO A 532 9.94 -26.28 -25.24
C PRO A 532 10.06 -26.14 -26.76
N ALA A 533 8.99 -26.47 -27.49
CA ALA A 533 8.89 -26.34 -28.94
C ALA A 533 9.21 -24.94 -29.49
N TYR A 534 9.05 -23.85 -28.68
CA TYR A 534 9.34 -22.50 -29.14
C TYR A 534 10.79 -22.05 -28.94
N ARG A 535 11.59 -22.73 -28.15
CA ARG A 535 12.95 -22.27 -27.78
C ARG A 535 13.95 -22.39 -28.92
N GLU A 536 13.74 -23.36 -29.81
CA GLU A 536 14.63 -23.63 -30.94
C GLU A 536 14.14 -23.00 -32.26
N LEU A 537 12.99 -22.29 -32.22
CA LEU A 537 12.44 -21.67 -33.43
C LEU A 537 13.20 -20.40 -33.82
N PRO A 538 13.38 -20.13 -35.11
CA PRO A 538 14.01 -18.92 -35.57
C PRO A 538 13.13 -17.71 -35.26
N LYS A 539 13.78 -16.55 -35.06
CA LYS A 539 13.08 -15.28 -34.83
C LYS A 539 12.36 -14.84 -36.10
N THR A 540 11.11 -14.38 -35.95
CA THR A 540 10.33 -13.75 -37.02
C THR A 540 10.80 -12.30 -37.25
N ALA A 541 11.12 -11.90 -38.47
CA ALA A 541 11.38 -10.50 -38.79
C ALA A 541 10.08 -9.69 -38.70
N PHE A 542 10.00 -8.73 -37.78
CA PHE A 542 8.81 -7.90 -37.60
C PHE A 542 8.86 -6.65 -38.47
N LEU A 543 7.91 -6.54 -39.41
CA LEU A 543 7.81 -5.42 -40.32
C LEU A 543 6.62 -4.49 -40.03
N GLY A 544 5.82 -4.83 -39.01
CA GLY A 544 4.54 -4.19 -38.71
C GLY A 544 4.60 -2.75 -38.16
N TYR A 545 5.78 -2.22 -37.85
CA TYR A 545 5.91 -0.78 -37.64
C TYR A 545 5.78 0.04 -38.90
N ARG A 546 6.22 -0.52 -40.02
CA ARG A 546 6.30 0.18 -41.32
C ARG A 546 5.17 -0.17 -42.26
N THR A 547 4.67 -1.40 -42.21
CA THR A 547 3.64 -1.90 -43.12
C THR A 547 2.61 -2.79 -42.43
N CYS A 548 1.37 -2.76 -42.92
CA CYS A 548 0.31 -3.69 -42.51
C CYS A 548 0.19 -4.91 -43.41
N ARG A 549 1.03 -4.99 -44.48
CA ARG A 549 1.07 -6.10 -45.42
C ARG A 549 2.51 -6.52 -45.69
N VAL A 550 2.72 -7.82 -45.79
CA VAL A 550 4.00 -8.45 -46.16
C VAL A 550 3.71 -9.52 -47.18
N ASP A 551 4.24 -9.32 -48.39
CA ASP A 551 4.09 -10.26 -49.47
C ASP A 551 5.21 -11.29 -49.45
N GLY A 552 4.89 -12.54 -49.85
CA GLY A 552 5.84 -13.63 -50.01
C GLY A 552 6.49 -14.09 -48.73
N ALA A 553 5.78 -14.02 -47.58
CA ALA A 553 6.24 -14.57 -46.33
C ALA A 553 6.20 -16.11 -46.35
N ARG A 554 7.20 -16.77 -45.76
CA ARG A 554 7.29 -18.23 -45.74
C ARG A 554 6.85 -18.80 -44.44
N ILE A 555 6.02 -19.87 -44.47
CA ILE A 555 5.63 -20.64 -43.31
C ILE A 555 6.82 -21.48 -42.88
N LEU A 556 7.41 -21.16 -41.72
CA LEU A 556 8.55 -21.90 -41.14
C LEU A 556 8.09 -23.08 -40.33
N PHE A 557 7.03 -22.90 -39.51
CA PHE A 557 6.52 -23.94 -38.63
C PHE A 557 5.00 -23.84 -38.52
N ILE A 558 4.39 -25.01 -38.33
CA ILE A 558 2.99 -25.18 -37.98
C ILE A 558 2.94 -26.02 -36.70
N LEU A 559 2.16 -25.60 -35.73
CA LEU A 559 2.00 -26.27 -34.42
C LEU A 559 0.51 -26.51 -34.15
N SER A 560 0.20 -27.69 -33.60
CA SER A 560 -1.15 -27.99 -33.07
C SER A 560 -1.25 -27.51 -31.62
N PRO A 561 -2.18 -26.63 -31.27
CA PRO A 561 -2.39 -26.22 -29.89
C PRO A 561 -2.96 -27.37 -29.07
N GLN A 562 -2.30 -27.81 -28.00
CA GLN A 562 -2.75 -28.85 -27.09
C GLN A 562 -2.73 -28.35 -25.63
N ALA A 563 -3.47 -29.04 -24.76
CA ALA A 563 -3.64 -28.64 -23.36
C ALA A 563 -2.33 -28.56 -22.54
N ARG A 564 -1.34 -29.41 -22.89
CA ARG A 564 -0.06 -29.49 -22.15
C ARG A 564 1.13 -28.88 -22.88
N ALA A 565 1.22 -29.03 -24.19
CA ALA A 565 2.29 -28.46 -25.01
C ALA A 565 1.88 -28.47 -26.49
N ASP A 566 2.29 -27.39 -27.22
CA ASP A 566 2.07 -27.33 -28.67
C ASP A 566 2.98 -28.31 -29.41
N VAL A 567 2.42 -29.04 -30.40
CA VAL A 567 3.11 -30.12 -31.10
C VAL A 567 3.36 -29.74 -32.55
N PRO A 568 4.59 -29.86 -33.07
CA PRO A 568 4.89 -29.61 -34.50
C PRO A 568 4.11 -30.53 -35.43
N MET A 569 3.66 -29.95 -36.57
CA MET A 569 3.02 -30.68 -37.68
C MET A 569 3.55 -30.14 -39.01
N THR A 570 3.48 -30.97 -40.05
CA THR A 570 3.94 -30.62 -41.40
C THR A 570 2.86 -29.92 -42.23
N GLU A 571 1.60 -30.15 -41.91
CA GLU A 571 0.44 -29.56 -42.58
C GLU A 571 -0.70 -29.32 -41.60
N ALA A 572 -1.53 -28.29 -41.87
CA ALA A 572 -2.81 -28.00 -41.22
C ALA A 572 -3.92 -28.03 -42.26
N ARG A 573 -5.00 -28.78 -42.00
CA ARG A 573 -6.14 -28.89 -42.89
C ARG A 573 -7.12 -27.74 -42.72
N ALA A 574 -7.98 -27.51 -43.72
CA ALA A 574 -9.06 -26.53 -43.62
C ALA A 574 -9.88 -26.72 -42.31
N ASN A 575 -10.17 -25.60 -41.63
CA ASN A 575 -10.88 -25.52 -40.33
C ASN A 575 -10.15 -26.19 -39.13
N GLN A 576 -8.88 -26.54 -39.28
CA GLN A 576 -8.07 -27.08 -38.20
C GLN A 576 -7.30 -25.94 -37.51
N ASN A 577 -7.70 -25.55 -36.29
CA ASN A 577 -6.98 -24.51 -35.54
C ASN A 577 -5.50 -24.91 -35.37
N CYS A 578 -4.61 -24.00 -35.72
CA CYS A 578 -3.17 -24.19 -35.64
C CYS A 578 -2.46 -22.90 -35.24
N ILE A 579 -1.17 -23.02 -34.93
CA ILE A 579 -0.27 -21.90 -34.71
C ILE A 579 0.75 -21.90 -35.84
N ILE A 580 0.91 -20.75 -36.49
CA ILE A 580 1.85 -20.58 -37.60
C ILE A 580 2.95 -19.61 -37.19
N ILE A 581 4.19 -19.95 -37.57
CA ILE A 581 5.36 -19.07 -37.46
C ILE A 581 5.85 -18.75 -38.87
N LEU A 582 5.92 -17.47 -39.20
CA LEU A 582 6.45 -16.97 -40.46
C LEU A 582 7.91 -16.49 -40.30
N ASP A 583 8.68 -16.49 -41.40
CA ASP A 583 10.02 -15.89 -41.47
C ASP A 583 9.96 -14.37 -41.21
N ARG A 584 8.94 -13.72 -41.72
CA ARG A 584 8.65 -12.29 -41.61
C ARG A 584 7.15 -12.05 -41.53
N ALA A 585 6.73 -11.09 -40.70
CA ALA A 585 5.31 -10.83 -40.46
C ALA A 585 5.02 -9.37 -40.12
N PRO A 586 3.81 -8.84 -40.57
CA PRO A 586 3.34 -7.51 -40.21
C PRO A 586 2.59 -7.50 -38.85
N PHE A 587 2.26 -8.68 -38.29
CA PHE A 587 1.43 -8.82 -37.10
C PHE A 587 2.20 -8.47 -35.82
N TYR A 588 1.66 -7.53 -35.03
CA TYR A 588 2.13 -7.24 -33.69
C TYR A 588 1.71 -8.35 -32.74
N ALA A 589 2.66 -8.88 -31.99
CA ALA A 589 2.39 -9.89 -30.98
C ALA A 589 2.05 -9.21 -29.63
N GLN A 590 1.07 -9.75 -28.91
CA GLN A 590 0.65 -9.23 -27.61
C GLN A 590 1.85 -8.98 -26.69
N SER A 591 2.04 -7.73 -26.28
CA SER A 591 3.13 -7.29 -25.39
C SER A 591 2.86 -5.89 -24.84
N GLY A 592 3.42 -5.54 -23.66
CA GLY A 592 3.35 -4.19 -23.11
C GLY A 592 1.92 -3.66 -22.92
N GLY A 593 0.96 -4.53 -22.61
CA GLY A 593 -0.47 -4.16 -22.50
C GLY A 593 -1.23 -4.04 -23.81
N GLN A 594 -0.56 -3.97 -24.99
CA GLN A 594 -1.24 -3.97 -26.29
C GLN A 594 -1.60 -5.38 -26.71
N VAL A 595 -2.87 -5.62 -27.09
CA VAL A 595 -3.35 -6.91 -27.62
C VAL A 595 -2.71 -7.24 -28.97
N GLY A 596 -2.63 -8.54 -29.29
CA GLY A 596 -2.11 -9.05 -30.57
C GLY A 596 -2.97 -8.65 -31.74
N ASP A 597 -2.37 -8.59 -32.94
CA ASP A 597 -3.09 -8.32 -34.18
C ASP A 597 -3.85 -9.53 -34.69
N THR A 598 -4.88 -9.24 -35.46
CA THR A 598 -5.66 -10.18 -36.27
C THR A 598 -5.56 -9.80 -37.74
N GLY A 599 -5.97 -10.69 -38.61
CA GLY A 599 -5.99 -10.42 -40.04
C GLY A 599 -6.13 -11.69 -40.89
N TRP A 600 -5.44 -11.71 -41.99
CA TRP A 600 -5.60 -12.78 -43.00
C TRP A 600 -4.26 -13.18 -43.62
N LEU A 601 -4.18 -14.45 -43.99
CA LEU A 601 -3.17 -14.95 -44.92
C LEU A 601 -3.84 -15.18 -46.26
N TYR A 602 -3.19 -14.68 -47.31
CA TYR A 602 -3.63 -14.80 -48.71
C TYR A 602 -2.71 -15.77 -49.45
N SER A 603 -3.22 -16.33 -50.55
CA SER A 603 -2.42 -17.01 -51.56
C SER A 603 -1.30 -16.09 -52.10
N GLU A 604 -0.20 -16.68 -52.61
CA GLU A 604 0.97 -15.96 -53.12
C GLU A 604 0.59 -14.95 -54.24
N ASP A 605 -0.49 -15.21 -55.00
CA ASP A 605 -1.04 -14.31 -56.00
C ASP A 605 -2.02 -13.27 -55.41
N HIS A 606 -2.24 -13.27 -54.11
CA HIS A 606 -3.15 -12.39 -53.36
C HIS A 606 -4.63 -12.45 -53.81
N ASN A 607 -5.05 -13.51 -54.54
CA ASN A 607 -6.39 -13.61 -55.08
C ASN A 607 -7.40 -14.23 -54.11
N SER A 608 -6.96 -14.97 -53.11
CA SER A 608 -7.85 -15.64 -52.16
C SER A 608 -7.33 -15.62 -50.71
N VAL A 609 -8.26 -15.45 -49.77
CA VAL A 609 -7.95 -15.65 -48.35
C VAL A 609 -7.85 -17.14 -48.08
N ILE A 610 -6.67 -17.58 -47.66
CA ILE A 610 -6.36 -18.99 -47.38
C ILE A 610 -6.42 -19.31 -45.89
N ALA A 611 -6.35 -18.30 -45.02
CA ALA A 611 -6.50 -18.48 -43.57
C ALA A 611 -6.87 -17.16 -42.84
N ASP A 612 -7.59 -17.31 -41.72
CA ASP A 612 -7.88 -16.22 -40.79
C ASP A 612 -6.86 -16.25 -39.64
N VAL A 613 -6.27 -15.10 -39.33
CA VAL A 613 -5.40 -14.90 -38.16
C VAL A 613 -6.24 -14.30 -37.02
N GLU A 614 -6.51 -15.09 -35.99
CA GLU A 614 -7.37 -14.71 -34.87
C GLU A 614 -6.63 -13.96 -33.75
N ASP A 615 -5.33 -14.24 -33.58
CA ASP A 615 -4.52 -13.66 -32.52
C ASP A 615 -3.03 -13.83 -32.85
N THR A 616 -2.20 -12.96 -32.27
CA THR A 616 -0.73 -13.06 -32.38
C THR A 616 -0.10 -12.87 -31.01
N THR A 617 0.69 -13.85 -30.59
CA THR A 617 1.38 -13.87 -29.28
C THR A 617 2.90 -14.00 -29.44
N MET A 618 3.66 -13.76 -28.38
CA MET A 618 5.12 -13.89 -28.36
C MET A 618 5.53 -14.84 -27.23
N PRO A 619 5.44 -16.16 -27.42
CA PRO A 619 5.75 -17.13 -26.37
C PRO A 619 7.22 -17.13 -25.94
N VAL A 620 8.14 -16.78 -26.85
CA VAL A 620 9.58 -16.52 -26.59
C VAL A 620 9.97 -15.24 -27.31
N GLN A 621 10.93 -14.51 -26.78
CA GLN A 621 11.37 -13.24 -27.35
C GLN A 621 11.79 -13.39 -28.83
N GLY A 622 11.11 -12.63 -29.70
CA GLY A 622 11.36 -12.63 -31.15
C GLY A 622 10.61 -13.68 -31.94
N VAL A 623 9.93 -14.65 -31.35
CA VAL A 623 9.08 -15.63 -32.04
C VAL A 623 7.63 -15.20 -32.01
N ARG A 624 7.06 -14.87 -33.16
CA ARG A 624 5.66 -14.49 -33.32
C ARG A 624 4.81 -15.69 -33.68
N ALA A 625 3.96 -16.13 -32.76
CA ALA A 625 3.06 -17.24 -32.86
C ALA A 625 1.66 -16.73 -33.23
N MET A 626 1.23 -16.96 -34.47
CA MET A 626 -0.08 -16.55 -34.96
C MET A 626 -1.06 -17.73 -34.80
N ARG A 627 -2.14 -17.54 -34.06
CA ARG A 627 -3.24 -18.49 -34.01
C ARG A 627 -4.10 -18.31 -35.27
N VAL A 628 -4.20 -19.38 -36.04
CA VAL A 628 -4.74 -19.35 -37.39
C VAL A 628 -5.82 -20.41 -37.57
N VAL A 629 -6.88 -20.05 -38.29
CA VAL A 629 -7.88 -20.99 -38.81
C VAL A 629 -7.71 -21.08 -40.34
N PRO A 630 -7.10 -22.16 -40.84
CA PRO A 630 -6.94 -22.33 -42.27
C PRO A 630 -8.29 -22.50 -43.01
N ARG A 631 -8.45 -21.86 -44.13
CA ARG A 631 -9.57 -22.13 -45.05
C ARG A 631 -9.24 -23.16 -46.10
N THR A 632 -7.95 -23.35 -46.37
CA THR A 632 -7.39 -24.37 -47.24
C THR A 632 -6.27 -25.13 -46.50
N THR A 633 -5.76 -26.21 -47.04
CA THR A 633 -4.62 -26.91 -46.46
C THR A 633 -3.37 -26.07 -46.58
N LEU A 634 -2.67 -25.83 -45.44
CA LEU A 634 -1.40 -25.09 -45.36
C LEU A 634 -0.28 -26.09 -45.01
N ARG A 635 0.90 -25.88 -45.60
CA ARG A 635 2.09 -26.72 -45.37
C ARG A 635 3.28 -25.88 -44.96
N VAL A 636 4.17 -26.50 -44.19
CA VAL A 636 5.48 -25.90 -43.90
C VAL A 636 6.23 -25.70 -45.22
N GLY A 637 6.75 -24.49 -45.41
CA GLY A 637 7.42 -24.06 -46.65
C GLY A 637 6.53 -23.27 -47.63
N ASP A 638 5.20 -23.28 -47.45
CA ASP A 638 4.29 -22.48 -48.29
C ASP A 638 4.63 -21.02 -48.18
N VAL A 639 4.46 -20.33 -49.32
CA VAL A 639 4.60 -18.86 -49.43
C VAL A 639 3.21 -18.26 -49.36
N VAL A 640 3.08 -17.22 -48.54
CA VAL A 640 1.80 -16.57 -48.27
C VAL A 640 1.97 -15.05 -48.20
N ASP A 641 0.93 -14.32 -48.51
CA ASP A 641 0.86 -12.88 -48.25
C ASP A 641 0.13 -12.65 -46.91
N ALA A 642 0.76 -11.94 -46.00
CA ALA A 642 0.26 -11.68 -44.67
C ALA A 642 -0.29 -10.25 -44.57
N GLN A 643 -1.56 -10.10 -44.20
CA GLN A 643 -2.23 -8.80 -44.10
C GLN A 643 -2.93 -8.64 -42.75
N VAL A 644 -2.58 -7.59 -42.02
CA VAL A 644 -3.22 -7.21 -40.77
C VAL A 644 -4.61 -6.60 -41.05
N ASN A 645 -5.56 -6.82 -40.14
CA ASN A 645 -6.81 -6.06 -40.11
C ASN A 645 -6.50 -4.60 -39.76
N VAL A 646 -6.44 -3.78 -40.81
CA VAL A 646 -5.97 -2.38 -40.70
C VAL A 646 -6.91 -1.53 -39.86
N GLU A 647 -8.21 -1.72 -39.95
CA GLU A 647 -9.19 -0.98 -39.14
C GLU A 647 -9.01 -1.25 -37.66
N ARG A 648 -8.91 -2.53 -37.28
CA ARG A 648 -8.64 -2.93 -35.92
C ARG A 648 -7.28 -2.41 -35.43
N ARG A 649 -6.21 -2.52 -36.22
CA ARG A 649 -4.87 -2.00 -35.90
C ARG A 649 -4.89 -0.49 -35.65
N ASN A 650 -5.60 0.26 -36.49
CA ASN A 650 -5.70 1.71 -36.35
C ASN A 650 -6.47 2.10 -35.09
N SER A 651 -7.51 1.37 -34.71
CA SER A 651 -8.21 1.58 -33.42
C SER A 651 -7.28 1.32 -32.22
N ILE A 652 -6.47 0.26 -32.29
CA ILE A 652 -5.46 -0.04 -31.25
C ILE A 652 -4.38 1.06 -31.18
N ARG A 653 -3.88 1.54 -32.36
CA ARG A 653 -2.89 2.63 -32.42
C ARG A 653 -3.41 3.91 -31.77
N ARG A 654 -4.68 4.29 -32.02
CA ARG A 654 -5.33 5.45 -31.39
C ARG A 654 -5.36 5.31 -29.88
N ASN A 655 -5.86 4.17 -29.40
CA ASN A 655 -5.92 3.90 -27.96
C ASN A 655 -4.53 3.84 -27.32
N HIS A 656 -3.53 3.29 -28.01
CA HIS A 656 -2.17 3.22 -27.46
C HIS A 656 -1.51 4.60 -27.36
N THR A 657 -1.60 5.40 -28.44
CA THR A 657 -1.06 6.75 -28.43
C THR A 657 -1.82 7.63 -27.43
N GLY A 658 -3.16 7.47 -27.33
CA GLY A 658 -3.98 8.11 -26.31
C GLY A 658 -3.59 7.73 -24.88
N THR A 659 -3.12 6.49 -24.66
CA THR A 659 -2.65 6.05 -23.32
C THR A 659 -1.43 6.85 -22.86
N HIS A 660 -0.48 7.14 -23.76
CA HIS A 660 0.69 7.94 -23.44
C HIS A 660 0.34 9.40 -23.12
N LEU A 661 -0.56 10.01 -23.89
CA LEU A 661 -1.05 11.36 -23.60
C LEU A 661 -1.80 11.38 -22.25
N LEU A 662 -2.64 10.38 -21.99
CA LEU A 662 -3.36 10.25 -20.73
C LEU A 662 -2.39 10.11 -19.54
N HIS A 663 -1.35 9.29 -19.68
CA HIS A 663 -0.34 9.13 -18.62
C HIS A 663 0.38 10.45 -18.32
N ALA A 664 0.82 11.17 -19.34
CA ALA A 664 1.45 12.47 -19.17
C ALA A 664 0.51 13.50 -18.53
N ALA A 665 -0.77 13.58 -18.96
CA ALA A 665 -1.77 14.45 -18.37
C ALA A 665 -2.08 14.11 -16.90
N LEU A 666 -2.23 12.83 -16.58
CA LEU A 666 -2.38 12.37 -15.18
C LEU A 666 -1.20 12.81 -14.31
N ARG A 667 0.02 12.74 -14.85
CA ARG A 667 1.22 13.19 -14.12
C ARG A 667 1.26 14.71 -13.94
N GLN A 668 0.80 15.45 -14.94
CA GLN A 668 0.76 16.90 -14.88
C GLN A 668 -0.25 17.39 -13.82
N VAL A 669 -1.44 16.81 -13.77
CA VAL A 669 -2.52 17.24 -12.86
C VAL A 669 -2.33 16.65 -11.45
N LEU A 670 -2.09 15.34 -11.35
CA LEU A 670 -2.03 14.64 -10.07
C LEU A 670 -0.62 14.62 -9.45
N GLY A 671 0.42 14.79 -10.28
CA GLY A 671 1.81 14.84 -9.84
C GLY A 671 2.68 13.66 -10.31
N THR A 672 4.00 13.84 -10.19
CA THR A 672 5.03 12.92 -10.70
C THR A 672 5.05 11.53 -10.06
N HIS A 673 4.33 11.32 -8.95
CA HIS A 673 4.14 10.02 -8.30
C HIS A 673 3.25 9.08 -9.12
N VAL A 674 2.49 9.59 -10.07
CA VAL A 674 1.70 8.76 -10.98
C VAL A 674 2.65 7.92 -11.84
N LYS A 675 2.60 6.60 -11.65
CA LYS A 675 3.37 5.61 -12.39
C LYS A 675 2.44 4.52 -12.85
N GLN A 676 2.69 3.96 -14.03
CA GLN A 676 1.92 2.84 -14.53
C GLN A 676 2.06 1.62 -13.60
N ALA A 677 0.94 1.09 -13.13
CA ALA A 677 0.82 -0.18 -12.41
C ALA A 677 0.32 -1.30 -13.33
N GLY A 678 -0.37 -0.96 -14.41
CA GLY A 678 -0.85 -1.87 -15.43
C GLY A 678 -1.44 -1.12 -16.61
N SER A 679 -1.51 -1.77 -17.78
CA SER A 679 -2.12 -1.22 -18.97
C SER A 679 -2.80 -2.31 -19.80
N LEU A 680 -3.89 -1.95 -20.47
CA LEU A 680 -4.53 -2.78 -21.49
C LEU A 680 -4.99 -1.87 -22.64
N VAL A 681 -4.54 -2.18 -23.85
CA VAL A 681 -4.88 -1.43 -25.05
C VAL A 681 -5.57 -2.36 -26.02
N GLU A 682 -6.87 -2.17 -26.20
CA GLU A 682 -7.78 -2.93 -27.05
C GLU A 682 -8.32 -2.06 -28.19
N PRO A 683 -8.95 -2.61 -29.22
CA PRO A 683 -9.57 -1.80 -30.28
C PRO A 683 -10.67 -0.88 -29.78
N THR A 684 -11.39 -1.29 -28.74
CA THR A 684 -12.60 -0.63 -28.23
C THR A 684 -12.34 0.35 -27.11
N ARG A 685 -11.23 0.19 -26.37
CA ARG A 685 -10.87 1.02 -25.20
C ARG A 685 -9.40 0.91 -24.86
N LEU A 686 -8.95 1.84 -24.06
CA LEU A 686 -7.73 1.75 -23.28
C LEU A 686 -8.08 1.67 -21.80
N ARG A 687 -7.24 0.98 -21.03
CA ARG A 687 -7.29 0.89 -19.58
C ARG A 687 -5.91 1.20 -19.03
N PHE A 688 -5.84 2.12 -18.10
CA PHE A 688 -4.60 2.53 -17.47
C PHE A 688 -4.73 2.46 -15.97
N ASP A 689 -3.98 1.56 -15.35
CA ASP A 689 -3.88 1.39 -13.91
C ASP A 689 -2.64 2.14 -13.43
N PHE A 690 -2.80 3.01 -12.44
CA PHE A 690 -1.73 3.89 -12.00
C PHE A 690 -1.69 4.07 -10.48
N SER A 691 -0.51 4.40 -9.96
CA SER A 691 -0.32 4.67 -8.54
C SER A 691 -0.92 6.02 -8.16
N HIS A 692 -1.96 6.01 -7.30
CA HIS A 692 -2.54 7.21 -6.70
C HIS A 692 -3.29 6.86 -5.42
N PHE A 693 -3.26 7.76 -4.44
CA PHE A 693 -3.69 7.51 -3.06
C PHE A 693 -5.15 7.84 -2.77
N ALA A 694 -5.81 8.63 -3.63
CA ALA A 694 -7.19 9.09 -3.47
C ALA A 694 -8.00 8.82 -4.73
N GLN A 695 -9.32 8.97 -4.66
CA GLN A 695 -10.18 9.08 -5.82
C GLN A 695 -9.80 10.36 -6.58
N VAL A 696 -9.73 10.28 -7.89
CA VAL A 696 -9.53 11.45 -8.75
C VAL A 696 -10.86 12.22 -8.76
N ALA A 697 -10.80 13.52 -8.50
CA ALA A 697 -12.01 14.34 -8.50
C ALA A 697 -12.55 14.53 -9.93
N ASP A 698 -13.85 14.77 -10.06
CA ASP A 698 -14.47 14.94 -11.37
C ASP A 698 -13.86 16.12 -12.12
N GLU A 699 -13.53 17.22 -11.43
CA GLU A 699 -12.87 18.40 -12.00
C GLU A 699 -11.45 18.08 -12.50
N GLU A 700 -10.70 17.23 -11.75
CA GLU A 700 -9.38 16.76 -12.17
C GLU A 700 -9.48 15.86 -13.41
N LEU A 701 -10.51 15.00 -13.50
CA LEU A 701 -10.76 14.16 -14.67
C LEU A 701 -11.12 15.01 -15.91
N GLU A 702 -11.93 16.05 -15.73
CA GLU A 702 -12.25 17.01 -16.80
C GLU A 702 -11.02 17.79 -17.27
N GLU A 703 -10.14 18.20 -16.36
CA GLU A 703 -8.88 18.86 -16.70
C GLU A 703 -7.95 17.92 -17.47
N ILE A 704 -7.79 16.67 -17.00
CA ILE A 704 -6.97 15.63 -17.66
C ILE A 704 -7.51 15.37 -19.08
N GLU A 705 -8.82 15.16 -19.25
CA GLU A 705 -9.44 14.92 -20.54
C GLU A 705 -9.23 16.14 -21.47
N SER A 706 -9.33 17.35 -20.93
CA SER A 706 -9.11 18.59 -21.67
C SER A 706 -7.66 18.75 -22.15
N ILE A 707 -6.68 18.41 -21.30
CA ILE A 707 -5.25 18.42 -21.66
C ILE A 707 -5.00 17.41 -22.77
N VAL A 708 -5.47 16.17 -22.62
CA VAL A 708 -5.30 15.11 -23.64
C VAL A 708 -5.89 15.54 -24.95
N ASN A 709 -7.11 16.07 -24.98
CA ASN A 709 -7.74 16.50 -26.24
C ASN A 709 -7.07 17.74 -26.85
N ARG A 710 -6.44 18.61 -26.06
CA ARG A 710 -5.62 19.72 -26.57
C ARG A 710 -4.39 19.19 -27.31
N GLU A 711 -3.70 18.19 -26.74
CA GLU A 711 -2.57 17.53 -27.41
C GLU A 711 -2.98 16.75 -28.66
N VAL A 712 -4.17 16.15 -28.66
CA VAL A 712 -4.73 15.53 -29.89
C VAL A 712 -4.98 16.58 -30.97
N LEU A 713 -5.60 17.71 -30.62
CA LEU A 713 -5.95 18.77 -31.55
C LEU A 713 -4.72 19.55 -32.07
N SER A 714 -3.59 19.49 -31.38
CA SER A 714 -2.33 20.08 -31.86
C SER A 714 -1.76 19.39 -33.10
N ASP A 715 -2.24 18.16 -33.39
CA ASP A 715 -1.81 17.32 -34.51
C ASP A 715 -0.27 17.16 -34.59
N ALA A 716 0.36 17.04 -33.44
CA ALA A 716 1.79 16.93 -33.34
C ALA A 716 2.30 15.57 -33.85
N ARG A 717 3.47 15.59 -34.51
CA ARG A 717 4.09 14.35 -35.02
C ARG A 717 4.49 13.40 -33.88
N VAL A 718 4.27 12.10 -34.07
CA VAL A 718 4.76 11.04 -33.23
C VAL A 718 6.15 10.60 -33.69
N GLU A 719 7.17 10.92 -32.92
CA GLU A 719 8.54 10.53 -33.21
C GLU A 719 8.86 9.20 -32.57
N THR A 720 9.50 8.31 -33.29
CA THR A 720 9.96 7.02 -32.77
C THR A 720 11.43 6.83 -33.08
N LEU A 721 12.25 6.62 -32.04
CA LEU A 721 13.66 6.34 -32.16
C LEU A 721 13.88 4.85 -31.88
N GLU A 722 14.43 4.13 -32.83
CA GLU A 722 14.68 2.69 -32.75
C GLU A 722 16.15 2.44 -32.36
N ASP A 723 16.42 1.31 -31.70
CA ASP A 723 17.77 0.85 -31.32
C ASP A 723 18.60 1.85 -30.47
N VAL A 724 17.94 2.67 -29.66
CA VAL A 724 18.59 3.61 -28.74
C VAL A 724 19.20 2.85 -27.56
N PRO A 725 20.49 3.08 -27.19
CA PRO A 725 21.02 2.54 -25.94
C PRO A 725 20.17 3.00 -24.74
N ILE A 726 19.92 2.11 -23.79
CA ILE A 726 19.01 2.40 -22.68
C ILE A 726 19.47 3.56 -21.81
N ASP A 727 20.75 3.71 -21.60
CA ASP A 727 21.37 4.81 -20.87
C ASP A 727 21.15 6.16 -21.57
N VAL A 728 21.28 6.22 -22.91
CA VAL A 728 20.97 7.41 -23.71
C VAL A 728 19.47 7.72 -23.65
N ALA A 729 18.61 6.70 -23.76
CA ALA A 729 17.18 6.88 -23.70
C ALA A 729 16.71 7.51 -22.39
N VAL A 730 17.27 7.07 -21.26
CA VAL A 730 16.92 7.55 -19.92
C VAL A 730 17.61 8.88 -19.59
N ASN A 731 18.89 9.02 -19.88
CA ASN A 731 19.68 10.17 -19.41
C ASN A 731 19.63 11.38 -20.36
N GLU A 732 19.59 11.13 -21.68
CA GLU A 732 19.58 12.24 -22.66
C GLU A 732 18.17 12.58 -23.15
N TYR A 733 17.34 11.54 -23.45
CA TYR A 733 15.97 11.78 -23.89
C TYR A 733 14.98 11.89 -22.74
N HIS A 734 15.42 11.63 -21.49
CA HIS A 734 14.58 11.61 -20.30
C HIS A 734 13.35 10.70 -20.45
N ALA A 735 13.53 9.62 -21.20
CA ALA A 735 12.46 8.69 -21.47
C ALA A 735 12.08 7.92 -20.21
N MET A 736 10.78 7.87 -19.95
CA MET A 736 10.26 7.15 -18.80
C MET A 736 10.34 5.65 -19.04
N ALA A 737 11.08 4.94 -18.20
CA ALA A 737 11.11 3.49 -18.12
C ALA A 737 10.02 2.99 -17.16
N LEU A 738 9.24 2.01 -17.57
CA LEU A 738 8.21 1.40 -16.72
C LEU A 738 8.85 0.49 -15.69
N PHE A 739 8.44 0.63 -14.44
CA PHE A 739 8.99 -0.14 -13.34
C PHE A 739 8.59 -1.62 -13.44
N GLY A 740 9.59 -2.53 -13.42
CA GLY A 740 9.36 -3.98 -13.45
C GLY A 740 9.43 -4.64 -14.83
N GLU A 741 9.56 -3.88 -15.92
CA GLU A 741 9.87 -4.44 -17.24
C GLU A 741 11.38 -4.67 -17.41
N LYS A 742 11.72 -5.81 -18.03
CA LYS A 742 13.10 -6.12 -18.39
C LYS A 742 13.38 -5.57 -19.78
N TYR A 743 14.12 -4.48 -19.84
CA TYR A 743 14.59 -3.90 -21.10
C TYR A 743 15.90 -4.56 -21.53
N GLY A 744 16.14 -4.65 -22.82
CA GLY A 744 17.45 -5.01 -23.38
C GLY A 744 18.40 -3.80 -23.42
N ASP A 745 19.65 -4.03 -23.86
CA ASP A 745 20.65 -2.96 -23.99
C ASP A 745 20.21 -1.84 -24.95
N LYS A 746 19.32 -2.17 -25.90
CA LYS A 746 18.74 -1.24 -26.86
C LYS A 746 17.23 -1.24 -26.73
N VAL A 747 16.66 -0.04 -26.76
CA VAL A 747 15.22 0.22 -26.57
C VAL A 747 14.65 1.09 -27.68
N ARG A 748 13.31 1.11 -27.75
CA ARG A 748 12.58 2.00 -28.64
C ARG A 748 11.97 3.13 -27.79
N VAL A 749 12.27 4.38 -28.16
CA VAL A 749 11.73 5.59 -27.52
C VAL A 749 10.59 6.14 -28.38
N VAL A 750 9.45 6.43 -27.77
CA VAL A 750 8.31 7.10 -28.39
C VAL A 750 8.16 8.48 -27.76
N LYS A 751 8.22 9.52 -28.58
CA LYS A 751 8.10 10.91 -28.18
C LYS A 751 6.88 11.56 -28.85
N LEU A 752 6.01 12.15 -28.04
CA LEU A 752 4.75 12.76 -28.44
C LEU A 752 4.76 14.25 -28.10
N SER A 753 4.16 15.08 -28.96
CA SER A 753 3.92 16.52 -28.72
C SER A 753 5.15 17.23 -28.18
N ASP A 754 6.24 17.21 -28.96
CA ASP A 754 7.52 17.87 -28.62
C ASP A 754 8.09 17.52 -27.23
N GLY A 755 7.76 16.30 -26.72
CA GLY A 755 8.24 15.81 -25.44
C GLY A 755 7.23 15.94 -24.29
N PHE A 756 5.98 16.30 -24.56
CA PHE A 756 4.91 16.21 -23.56
C PHE A 756 4.82 14.81 -22.96
N SER A 757 4.98 13.76 -23.78
CA SER A 757 5.24 12.40 -23.30
C SER A 757 6.46 11.84 -24.03
N THR A 758 7.42 11.27 -23.26
CA THR A 758 8.59 10.55 -23.79
C THR A 758 8.74 9.27 -22.99
N GLU A 759 8.51 8.12 -23.63
CA GLU A 759 8.43 6.83 -22.94
C GLU A 759 9.11 5.71 -23.74
N LEU A 760 9.62 4.69 -23.00
CA LEU A 760 10.10 3.45 -23.60
C LEU A 760 8.89 2.60 -24.00
N CYS A 761 8.66 2.43 -25.32
CA CYS A 761 7.49 1.69 -25.79
C CYS A 761 7.75 0.90 -27.08
N GLY A 762 7.48 -0.42 -27.02
CA GLY A 762 7.54 -1.33 -28.17
C GLY A 762 6.23 -1.45 -28.97
N GLY A 763 5.18 -0.71 -28.62
CA GLY A 763 3.86 -0.81 -29.25
C GLY A 763 3.73 -0.12 -30.60
N THR A 764 2.53 -0.19 -31.19
CA THR A 764 2.21 0.48 -32.46
C THR A 764 1.46 1.77 -32.17
N HIS A 765 1.85 2.85 -32.86
CA HIS A 765 1.32 4.21 -32.65
C HIS A 765 0.79 4.83 -33.94
N THR A 766 0.01 5.90 -33.80
CA THR A 766 -0.38 6.80 -34.91
C THR A 766 0.83 7.58 -35.42
N ALA A 767 0.76 8.17 -36.60
CA ALA A 767 1.85 9.01 -37.14
C ALA A 767 1.82 10.43 -36.55
N ALA A 768 0.63 10.90 -36.16
CA ALA A 768 0.41 12.19 -35.53
C ALA A 768 -0.67 12.06 -34.46
N THR A 769 -0.69 12.97 -33.47
CA THR A 769 -1.65 12.95 -32.37
C THR A 769 -3.08 13.21 -32.85
N GLY A 770 -3.28 13.99 -33.92
CA GLY A 770 -4.59 14.25 -34.52
C GLY A 770 -5.30 13.00 -35.08
N GLU A 771 -4.54 11.96 -35.50
CA GLU A 771 -5.11 10.68 -35.92
C GLU A 771 -5.84 9.91 -34.79
N ILE A 772 -5.60 10.26 -33.53
CA ILE A 772 -6.29 9.68 -32.37
C ILE A 772 -7.78 9.99 -32.44
N GLY A 773 -8.14 11.18 -32.90
CA GLY A 773 -9.48 11.75 -32.78
C GLY A 773 -9.78 12.10 -31.31
N LEU A 774 -11.03 12.39 -30.99
CA LEU A 774 -11.42 12.73 -29.62
C LEU A 774 -11.12 11.58 -28.66
N VAL A 775 -10.71 11.93 -27.43
CA VAL A 775 -10.53 11.02 -26.31
C VAL A 775 -11.60 11.33 -25.28
N LYS A 776 -12.26 10.30 -24.76
CA LYS A 776 -13.24 10.42 -23.66
C LYS A 776 -12.89 9.48 -22.55
N ILE A 777 -12.77 10.00 -21.34
CA ILE A 777 -12.67 9.19 -20.12
C ILE A 777 -14.07 8.67 -19.79
N VAL A 778 -14.20 7.33 -19.60
CA VAL A 778 -15.49 6.68 -19.37
C VAL A 778 -15.66 6.19 -17.94
N SER A 779 -14.58 5.91 -17.24
CA SER A 779 -14.64 5.47 -15.85
C SER A 779 -13.34 5.75 -15.10
N GLU A 780 -13.46 6.00 -13.80
CA GLU A 780 -12.37 6.03 -12.82
C GLU A 780 -12.76 5.19 -11.62
N GLY A 781 -11.82 4.42 -11.07
CA GLY A 781 -12.11 3.59 -9.90
C GLY A 781 -10.88 3.01 -9.22
N SER A 782 -11.08 2.45 -8.02
CA SER A 782 -10.02 1.77 -7.27
C SER A 782 -9.84 0.33 -7.74
N VAL A 783 -8.60 -0.09 -7.94
CA VAL A 783 -8.23 -1.50 -8.20
C VAL A 783 -7.75 -2.17 -6.93
N SER A 784 -6.88 -1.48 -6.21
CA SER A 784 -6.33 -1.92 -4.92
C SER A 784 -5.89 -0.70 -4.13
N SER A 785 -5.44 -0.91 -2.90
CA SER A 785 -4.92 0.20 -2.10
C SER A 785 -3.72 0.86 -2.77
N GLY A 786 -3.82 2.15 -3.07
CA GLY A 786 -2.80 2.93 -3.75
C GLY A 786 -2.74 2.74 -5.27
N VAL A 787 -3.68 2.01 -5.88
CA VAL A 787 -3.79 1.84 -7.34
C VAL A 787 -5.18 2.24 -7.82
N ARG A 788 -5.22 3.20 -8.73
CA ARG A 788 -6.43 3.67 -9.42
C ARG A 788 -6.43 3.21 -10.86
N ARG A 789 -7.61 3.13 -11.45
CA ARG A 789 -7.83 2.74 -12.83
C ARG A 789 -8.62 3.83 -13.55
N VAL A 790 -8.15 4.23 -14.72
CA VAL A 790 -8.91 5.04 -15.67
C VAL A 790 -9.12 4.20 -16.92
N GLU A 791 -10.35 4.20 -17.44
CA GLU A 791 -10.69 3.67 -18.74
C GLU A 791 -11.10 4.83 -19.66
N ALA A 792 -10.61 4.80 -20.90
CA ALA A 792 -10.94 5.80 -21.91
C ALA A 792 -11.12 5.15 -23.29
N ILE A 793 -11.78 5.87 -24.16
CA ILE A 793 -12.06 5.48 -25.55
C ILE A 793 -11.62 6.60 -26.49
N THR A 794 -11.28 6.25 -27.73
CA THR A 794 -10.76 7.20 -28.72
C THR A 794 -11.52 7.14 -30.03
N GLY A 795 -11.38 8.17 -30.85
CA GLY A 795 -11.89 8.23 -32.21
C GLY A 795 -13.39 8.03 -32.31
N PHE A 796 -13.84 7.10 -33.16
CA PHE A 796 -15.27 6.84 -33.35
C PHE A 796 -15.98 6.36 -32.09
N GLY A 797 -15.30 5.59 -31.22
CA GLY A 797 -15.86 5.18 -29.92
C GLY A 797 -16.17 6.39 -29.03
N ALA A 798 -15.26 7.38 -28.97
CA ALA A 798 -15.50 8.62 -28.25
C ALA A 798 -16.64 9.43 -28.86
N LEU A 799 -16.71 9.53 -30.18
CA LEU A 799 -17.81 10.21 -30.87
C LEU A 799 -19.17 9.59 -30.57
N ASP A 800 -19.25 8.27 -30.55
CA ASP A 800 -20.50 7.56 -30.25
C ASP A 800 -20.90 7.75 -28.78
N ALA A 801 -19.95 7.76 -27.85
CA ALA A 801 -20.23 8.08 -26.45
C ALA A 801 -20.74 9.52 -26.28
N PHE A 802 -20.13 10.50 -26.94
CA PHE A 802 -20.63 11.89 -26.94
C PHE A 802 -22.05 11.99 -27.52
N ARG A 803 -22.37 11.23 -28.57
CA ARG A 803 -23.74 11.17 -29.16
C ARG A 803 -24.74 10.59 -28.15
N GLN A 804 -24.35 9.54 -27.41
CA GLN A 804 -25.20 8.95 -26.37
C GLN A 804 -25.44 9.95 -25.22
N ASP A 805 -24.36 10.62 -24.73
CA ASP A 805 -24.47 11.65 -23.71
C ASP A 805 -25.39 12.80 -24.16
N PHE A 806 -25.25 13.22 -25.43
CA PHE A 806 -26.11 14.25 -26.01
C PHE A 806 -27.58 13.80 -26.08
N ALA A 807 -27.85 12.55 -26.46
CA ALA A 807 -29.20 12.00 -26.45
C ALA A 807 -29.81 11.97 -25.05
N VAL A 808 -29.03 11.58 -24.03
CA VAL A 808 -29.45 11.64 -22.63
C VAL A 808 -29.72 13.09 -22.19
N ALA A 809 -28.86 14.04 -22.57
CA ALA A 809 -29.06 15.46 -22.29
C ALA A 809 -30.32 16.00 -22.94
N GLN A 810 -30.65 15.58 -24.15
CA GLN A 810 -31.93 15.94 -24.82
C GLN A 810 -33.15 15.40 -24.07
N LEU A 811 -33.11 14.14 -23.60
CA LEU A 811 -34.19 13.55 -22.80
C LEU A 811 -34.34 14.29 -21.46
N ALA A 812 -33.24 14.59 -20.80
CA ALA A 812 -33.22 15.38 -19.57
C ALA A 812 -33.85 16.78 -19.77
N ALA A 813 -33.56 17.46 -20.89
CA ALA A 813 -34.11 18.73 -21.25
C ALA A 813 -35.63 18.66 -21.54
N GLN A 814 -36.15 17.54 -22.05
CA GLN A 814 -37.58 17.33 -22.21
C GLN A 814 -38.31 17.19 -20.86
N VAL A 815 -37.69 16.51 -19.88
CA VAL A 815 -38.24 16.32 -18.54
C VAL A 815 -38.14 17.60 -17.70
N ALA A 816 -37.07 18.36 -17.85
CA ALA A 816 -36.80 19.59 -17.11
C ALA A 816 -36.23 20.68 -18.06
N PRO A 817 -37.10 21.40 -18.76
CA PRO A 817 -36.66 22.50 -19.62
C PRO A 817 -35.88 23.55 -18.81
N ALA A 818 -34.64 23.83 -19.24
CA ALA A 818 -33.79 24.82 -18.58
C ALA A 818 -34.27 26.23 -18.93
N PRO A 819 -34.42 27.16 -17.97
CA PRO A 819 -34.63 28.57 -18.26
C PRO A 819 -33.45 29.16 -19.05
N ALA A 820 -33.68 30.23 -19.81
CA ALA A 820 -32.64 30.89 -20.53
C ALA A 820 -31.51 31.35 -19.60
N GLY A 821 -30.27 30.88 -19.89
CA GLY A 821 -29.08 31.17 -19.10
C GLY A 821 -28.76 30.20 -17.96
N SER A 822 -29.54 29.13 -17.75
CA SER A 822 -29.24 28.05 -16.79
C SER A 822 -28.75 26.79 -17.51
N SER A 823 -27.93 26.01 -16.81
CA SER A 823 -27.43 24.74 -17.30
C SER A 823 -28.55 23.69 -17.35
N PRO A 824 -28.68 22.88 -18.45
CA PRO A 824 -29.65 21.78 -18.50
C PRO A 824 -29.49 20.77 -17.33
N SER A 825 -28.26 20.51 -16.90
CA SER A 825 -27.96 19.62 -15.77
C SER A 825 -28.47 20.17 -14.44
N GLU A 826 -28.34 21.47 -14.19
CA GLU A 826 -28.88 22.13 -12.97
C GLU A 826 -30.40 22.10 -12.96
N ALA A 827 -31.04 22.40 -14.10
CA ALA A 827 -32.49 22.33 -14.22
C ALA A 827 -33.03 20.92 -13.95
N PHE A 828 -32.35 19.90 -14.45
CA PHE A 828 -32.71 18.50 -14.22
C PHE A 828 -32.50 18.07 -12.79
N ARG A 829 -31.38 18.45 -12.14
CA ARG A 829 -31.14 18.20 -10.71
C ARG A 829 -32.21 18.87 -9.84
N ALA A 830 -32.53 20.12 -10.11
CA ALA A 830 -33.58 20.82 -9.39
C ALA A 830 -34.95 20.14 -9.54
N LYS A 831 -35.29 19.64 -10.74
CA LYS A 831 -36.51 18.91 -10.98
C LYS A 831 -36.59 17.59 -10.21
N LEU A 832 -35.48 16.82 -10.21
CA LEU A 832 -35.38 15.59 -9.43
C LEU A 832 -35.56 15.86 -7.93
N ALA A 833 -34.86 16.84 -7.38
CA ALA A 833 -34.98 17.22 -5.98
C ALA A 833 -36.45 17.61 -5.63
N SER A 834 -37.09 18.43 -6.50
CA SER A 834 -38.48 18.80 -6.33
C SER A 834 -39.43 17.59 -6.35
N GLN A 835 -39.21 16.62 -7.23
CA GLN A 835 -39.99 15.38 -7.29
C GLN A 835 -39.77 14.48 -6.07
N GLU A 836 -38.53 14.39 -5.58
CA GLU A 836 -38.25 13.65 -4.34
C GLU A 836 -38.95 14.26 -3.13
N ASP A 837 -38.97 15.60 -3.03
CA ASP A 837 -39.67 16.29 -1.94
C ASP A 837 -41.21 16.14 -2.07
N GLU A 838 -41.71 16.17 -3.29
CA GLU A 838 -43.12 15.91 -3.54
C GLU A 838 -43.53 14.48 -3.18
N LEU A 839 -42.70 13.50 -3.54
CA LEU A 839 -42.92 12.10 -3.15
C LEU A 839 -42.89 11.92 -1.62
N LYS A 840 -41.97 12.56 -0.93
CA LYS A 840 -41.93 12.56 0.55
C LYS A 840 -43.18 13.18 1.15
N ARG A 841 -43.64 14.32 0.60
CA ARG A 841 -44.88 14.97 1.02
C ARG A 841 -46.09 14.07 0.80
N LEU A 842 -46.26 13.53 -0.42
CA LEU A 842 -47.38 12.67 -0.76
C LEU A 842 -47.43 11.40 0.09
N ARG A 843 -46.27 10.80 0.39
CA ARG A 843 -46.19 9.66 1.31
C ARG A 843 -46.68 10.03 2.71
N ARG A 844 -46.26 11.19 3.23
CA ARG A 844 -46.71 11.69 4.53
C ARG A 844 -48.22 11.97 4.54
N GLU A 845 -48.74 12.64 3.51
CA GLU A 845 -50.18 12.89 3.36
C GLU A 845 -51.00 11.58 3.28
N LEU A 846 -50.49 10.58 2.56
CA LEU A 846 -51.08 9.26 2.47
C LEU A 846 -51.10 8.55 3.84
N GLU A 847 -50.02 8.61 4.59
CA GLU A 847 -49.97 8.07 5.96
C GLU A 847 -50.97 8.77 6.89
N GLU A 848 -51.01 10.09 6.86
CA GLU A 848 -51.95 10.87 7.66
C GLU A 848 -53.42 10.55 7.28
N ALA A 849 -53.72 10.41 5.98
CA ALA A 849 -55.05 10.04 5.51
C ALA A 849 -55.43 8.63 5.97
N ARG A 850 -54.50 7.67 5.90
CA ARG A 850 -54.74 6.31 6.41
C ARG A 850 -55.01 6.30 7.91
N MET A 851 -54.21 7.06 8.67
CA MET A 851 -54.38 7.16 10.13
C MET A 851 -55.71 7.85 10.49
N LYS A 852 -56.13 8.91 9.78
CA LYS A 852 -57.42 9.55 9.97
C LYS A 852 -58.59 8.59 9.66
N SER A 853 -58.52 7.84 8.57
CA SER A 853 -59.51 6.82 8.21
C SER A 853 -59.60 5.74 9.28
N ALA A 854 -58.49 5.25 9.77
CA ALA A 854 -58.45 4.27 10.85
C ALA A 854 -58.98 4.83 12.19
N ALA A 855 -58.69 6.10 12.50
CA ALA A 855 -59.22 6.76 13.70
C ALA A 855 -60.76 6.91 13.66
N GLY A 856 -61.35 7.20 12.50
CA GLY A 856 -62.82 7.21 12.34
C GLY A 856 -63.47 5.85 12.60
N ALA A 857 -62.81 4.75 12.19
CA ALA A 857 -63.27 3.42 12.48
C ALA A 857 -63.13 2.98 13.95
N LEU A 858 -62.25 3.66 14.73
CA LEU A 858 -62.07 3.37 16.16
C LEU A 858 -63.34 3.62 17.01
N ASP A 859 -64.02 4.74 16.81
CA ASP A 859 -65.21 5.09 17.60
C ASP A 859 -66.37 4.14 17.27
N GLU A 860 -66.47 3.70 16.01
CA GLU A 860 -67.40 2.70 15.58
C GLU A 860 -67.08 1.32 16.17
N ALA A 861 -65.84 0.95 16.20
CA ALA A 861 -65.35 -0.32 16.78
C ALA A 861 -65.64 -0.36 18.31
N LEU A 862 -65.45 0.76 18.99
CA LEU A 862 -65.73 0.91 20.42
C LEU A 862 -67.22 0.74 20.71
N ALA A 863 -68.13 1.31 19.87
CA ALA A 863 -69.56 1.16 19.99
C ALA A 863 -70.01 -0.29 19.78
N ARG A 864 -69.34 -1.03 18.91
CA ARG A 864 -69.59 -2.46 18.60
C ARG A 864 -68.90 -3.45 19.55
N GLY A 865 -68.23 -2.98 20.56
CA GLY A 865 -67.51 -3.82 21.51
C GLY A 865 -68.36 -4.82 22.19
N VAL A 866 -68.01 -6.09 22.29
CA VAL A 866 -68.72 -7.20 22.85
C VAL A 866 -68.24 -7.49 24.29
N ASP A 867 -69.21 -7.69 25.22
CA ASP A 867 -68.89 -8.19 26.56
C ASP A 867 -68.74 -9.72 26.55
N VAL A 868 -67.60 -10.17 27.04
CA VAL A 868 -67.27 -11.59 27.16
C VAL A 868 -66.87 -11.90 28.59
N LYS A 869 -67.81 -12.49 29.35
CA LYS A 869 -67.60 -12.84 30.77
C LYS A 869 -67.15 -11.66 31.64
N GLY A 870 -67.75 -10.46 31.42
CA GLY A 870 -67.38 -9.24 32.13
C GLY A 870 -66.14 -8.50 31.64
N VAL A 871 -65.62 -8.87 30.49
CA VAL A 871 -64.50 -8.20 29.85
C VAL A 871 -64.89 -7.66 28.49
N ARG A 872 -64.81 -6.37 28.26
CA ARG A 872 -65.10 -5.72 26.98
C ARG A 872 -64.02 -5.99 25.93
N LEU A 873 -64.40 -6.65 24.84
CA LEU A 873 -63.56 -6.94 23.69
C LEU A 873 -63.92 -6.03 22.53
N VAL A 874 -62.92 -5.36 21.96
CA VAL A 874 -63.04 -4.63 20.70
C VAL A 874 -62.16 -5.27 19.62
N THR A 875 -62.79 -5.53 18.48
CA THR A 875 -62.08 -6.05 17.29
C THR A 875 -62.22 -5.04 16.15
N LEU A 876 -61.16 -4.80 15.41
CA LEU A 876 -61.16 -3.91 14.26
C LEU A 876 -60.22 -4.40 13.16
N ARG A 877 -60.76 -4.36 11.93
CA ARG A 877 -59.93 -4.52 10.73
C ARG A 877 -59.51 -3.15 10.23
N ALA A 878 -58.18 -2.93 10.11
CA ALA A 878 -57.55 -1.66 9.71
C ALA A 878 -56.50 -1.95 8.65
N ASP A 879 -56.93 -2.12 7.41
CA ASP A 879 -56.07 -2.55 6.31
C ASP A 879 -55.00 -1.51 5.91
N SER A 880 -53.90 -1.97 5.39
CA SER A 880 -52.74 -1.16 4.90
C SER A 880 -52.03 -0.31 5.96
N LEU A 881 -52.21 -0.59 7.24
CA LEU A 881 -51.47 0.01 8.33
C LEU A 881 -50.27 -0.88 8.74
N GLU A 882 -49.13 -0.26 8.92
CA GLU A 882 -47.91 -0.94 9.39
C GLU A 882 -48.03 -1.31 10.88
N ARG A 883 -47.20 -2.25 11.34
CA ARG A 883 -47.20 -2.72 12.74
C ARG A 883 -47.07 -1.59 13.77
N GLY A 884 -46.25 -0.59 13.51
CA GLY A 884 -46.05 0.56 14.39
C GLY A 884 -47.33 1.39 14.53
N GLN A 885 -48.06 1.60 13.41
CA GLN A 885 -49.32 2.33 13.36
C GLN A 885 -50.44 1.54 14.06
N LEU A 886 -50.53 0.22 13.84
CA LEU A 886 -51.48 -0.64 14.55
C LEU A 886 -51.24 -0.61 16.07
N ARG A 887 -50.01 -0.55 16.52
CA ARG A 887 -49.67 -0.43 17.94
C ARG A 887 -50.18 0.86 18.54
N THR A 888 -50.00 1.99 17.86
CA THR A 888 -50.54 3.29 18.28
C THR A 888 -52.07 3.24 18.39
N LEU A 889 -52.76 2.55 17.45
CA LEU A 889 -54.23 2.37 17.52
C LEU A 889 -54.65 1.49 18.69
N VAL A 890 -53.95 0.40 18.99
CA VAL A 890 -54.20 -0.43 20.17
C VAL A 890 -54.08 0.35 21.45
N ASP A 891 -53.01 1.17 21.59
CA ASP A 891 -52.79 1.97 22.78
C ASP A 891 -53.88 3.04 22.97
N ASN A 892 -54.33 3.69 21.88
CA ASN A 892 -55.46 4.60 21.89
C ASN A 892 -56.77 3.91 22.28
N LEU A 893 -57.05 2.71 21.77
CA LEU A 893 -58.25 1.94 22.12
C LEU A 893 -58.22 1.46 23.58
N LYS A 894 -57.08 1.01 24.09
CA LYS A 894 -56.92 0.64 25.49
C LYS A 894 -57.18 1.81 26.43
N GLN A 895 -56.72 3.01 26.07
CA GLN A 895 -56.93 4.21 26.87
C GLN A 895 -58.42 4.61 26.92
N LYS A 896 -59.12 4.50 25.79
CA LYS A 896 -60.56 4.81 25.70
C LYS A 896 -61.47 3.73 26.36
N LEU A 897 -61.05 2.46 26.38
CA LEU A 897 -61.78 1.34 26.95
C LEU A 897 -61.76 1.33 28.48
N GLY A 898 -60.77 1.91 29.14
CA GLY A 898 -60.49 1.76 30.57
C GLY A 898 -60.07 0.35 30.97
N GLU A 899 -61.00 -0.61 31.04
CA GLU A 899 -60.67 -2.04 31.20
C GLU A 899 -61.23 -2.87 30.02
N GLY A 900 -60.39 -3.62 29.32
CA GLY A 900 -60.77 -4.41 28.16
C GLY A 900 -59.64 -5.03 27.36
N VAL A 901 -60.06 -5.65 26.29
CA VAL A 901 -59.17 -6.35 25.35
C VAL A 901 -59.40 -5.80 23.93
N VAL A 902 -58.33 -5.61 23.19
CA VAL A 902 -58.36 -5.11 21.81
C VAL A 902 -57.67 -6.11 20.91
N VAL A 903 -58.25 -6.40 19.73
CA VAL A 903 -57.60 -7.19 18.69
C VAL A 903 -57.78 -6.47 17.37
N LEU A 904 -56.66 -6.05 16.79
CA LEU A 904 -56.60 -5.44 15.47
C LEU A 904 -55.97 -6.37 14.45
N ALA A 905 -56.49 -6.28 13.22
CA ALA A 905 -55.92 -6.98 12.08
C ALA A 905 -55.77 -6.05 10.89
N SER A 906 -54.74 -6.22 10.10
CA SER A 906 -54.48 -5.44 8.89
C SER A 906 -53.99 -6.35 7.77
N ALA A 907 -54.61 -6.21 6.60
CA ALA A 907 -54.12 -6.77 5.37
C ALA A 907 -52.89 -5.96 4.90
N GLN A 908 -51.78 -6.64 4.66
CA GLN A 908 -50.51 -6.06 4.23
C GLN A 908 -50.22 -6.38 2.76
N PRO A 909 -49.34 -5.63 2.07
CA PRO A 909 -48.89 -6.00 0.73
C PRO A 909 -48.39 -7.46 0.68
N GLU A 910 -48.36 -8.05 -0.52
CA GLU A 910 -47.90 -9.43 -0.78
C GLU A 910 -48.72 -10.53 -0.05
N GLY A 911 -49.96 -10.31 0.26
CA GLY A 911 -50.81 -11.32 0.88
C GLY A 911 -50.55 -11.54 2.38
N LYS A 912 -49.70 -10.75 3.03
CA LYS A 912 -49.40 -10.87 4.45
C LYS A 912 -50.49 -10.26 5.34
N VAL A 913 -50.62 -10.78 6.56
CA VAL A 913 -51.53 -10.26 7.61
C VAL A 913 -50.69 -9.80 8.79
N ALA A 914 -50.96 -8.60 9.30
CA ALA A 914 -50.45 -8.14 10.58
C ALA A 914 -51.57 -8.18 11.62
N LEU A 915 -51.30 -8.77 12.77
CA LEU A 915 -52.21 -8.86 13.91
C LEU A 915 -51.55 -8.26 15.15
N ILE A 916 -52.32 -7.56 15.94
CA ILE A 916 -51.91 -7.05 17.23
C ILE A 916 -53.01 -7.19 18.27
N ALA A 917 -52.71 -7.65 19.45
CA ALA A 917 -53.61 -7.71 20.57
C ALA A 917 -53.10 -6.86 21.73
N GLY A 918 -53.99 -6.11 22.36
CA GLY A 918 -53.74 -5.34 23.57
C GLY A 918 -54.64 -5.73 24.70
N VAL A 919 -54.12 -5.82 25.91
CA VAL A 919 -54.88 -6.10 27.15
C VAL A 919 -54.57 -5.00 28.15
N THR A 920 -55.56 -4.43 28.81
CA THR A 920 -55.37 -3.44 29.85
C THR A 920 -54.71 -4.03 31.09
N ALA A 921 -53.91 -3.27 31.83
CA ALA A 921 -53.05 -3.75 32.92
C ALA A 921 -53.82 -4.55 33.98
N GLY A 922 -55.03 -4.11 34.35
CA GLY A 922 -55.89 -4.81 35.32
C GLY A 922 -56.30 -6.24 34.94
N LEU A 923 -56.34 -6.53 33.64
CA LEU A 923 -56.76 -7.82 33.10
C LEU A 923 -55.62 -8.77 32.75
N THR A 924 -54.39 -8.36 32.82
CA THR A 924 -53.22 -9.17 32.37
C THR A 924 -53.04 -10.47 33.19
N LYS A 925 -53.51 -10.49 34.43
CA LYS A 925 -53.51 -11.71 35.25
C LYS A 925 -54.55 -12.76 34.83
N ARG A 926 -55.66 -12.31 34.17
CA ARG A 926 -56.75 -13.14 33.69
C ARG A 926 -56.58 -13.55 32.23
N ILE A 927 -56.09 -12.64 31.38
CA ILE A 927 -55.86 -12.86 29.97
C ILE A 927 -54.53 -12.23 29.52
N GLN A 928 -53.75 -12.90 28.71
CA GLN A 928 -52.45 -12.41 28.20
C GLN A 928 -52.56 -12.17 26.68
N ALA A 929 -52.11 -10.97 26.25
CA ALA A 929 -52.14 -10.58 24.84
C ALA A 929 -51.38 -11.56 23.94
N GLY A 930 -50.25 -12.12 24.44
CA GLY A 930 -49.49 -13.11 23.69
C GLY A 930 -50.22 -14.39 23.38
N LYS A 931 -50.99 -14.93 24.34
CA LYS A 931 -51.81 -16.12 24.13
C LYS A 931 -52.97 -15.84 23.19
N LEU A 932 -53.62 -14.69 23.34
CA LEU A 932 -54.76 -14.26 22.53
C LEU A 932 -54.36 -14.08 21.07
N VAL A 933 -53.30 -13.26 20.80
CA VAL A 933 -52.86 -12.99 19.43
C VAL A 933 -52.32 -14.26 18.75
N GLY A 934 -51.66 -15.15 19.50
CA GLY A 934 -51.18 -16.42 18.99
C GLY A 934 -52.32 -17.37 18.59
N ALA A 935 -53.46 -17.39 19.34
CA ALA A 935 -54.63 -18.18 19.01
C ALA A 935 -55.35 -17.59 17.76
N VAL A 936 -55.55 -16.28 17.70
CA VAL A 936 -56.14 -15.60 16.54
C VAL A 936 -55.29 -15.76 15.29
N ALA A 937 -53.95 -15.68 15.42
CA ALA A 937 -53.01 -15.81 14.30
C ALA A 937 -53.02 -17.18 13.63
N LYS A 938 -53.28 -18.25 14.37
CA LYS A 938 -53.46 -19.59 13.80
C LYS A 938 -54.57 -19.67 12.78
N LEU A 939 -55.65 -18.89 12.95
CA LEU A 939 -56.79 -18.83 12.05
C LEU A 939 -56.47 -18.19 10.69
N VAL A 940 -55.45 -17.36 10.64
CA VAL A 940 -54.93 -16.72 9.40
C VAL A 940 -53.63 -17.36 8.91
N GLY A 941 -53.35 -18.58 9.31
CA GLY A 941 -52.16 -19.31 8.88
C GLY A 941 -50.82 -18.73 9.40
N GLY A 942 -50.83 -18.19 10.60
CA GLY A 942 -49.70 -17.48 11.18
C GLY A 942 -49.34 -17.88 12.61
N SER A 943 -48.42 -17.14 13.18
CA SER A 943 -47.95 -17.29 14.56
C SER A 943 -47.52 -15.96 15.13
N GLY A 944 -47.43 -15.84 16.45
CA GLY A 944 -46.96 -14.65 17.11
C GLY A 944 -46.98 -14.80 18.64
N GLY A 945 -46.57 -13.74 19.32
CA GLY A 945 -46.50 -13.68 20.78
C GLY A 945 -46.01 -12.31 21.23
N GLY A 946 -45.81 -12.15 22.53
CA GLY A 946 -45.33 -10.87 23.07
C GLY A 946 -45.57 -10.76 24.56
N LYS A 947 -45.55 -9.53 25.06
CA LYS A 947 -45.77 -9.21 26.46
C LYS A 947 -47.22 -9.43 26.87
N PRO A 948 -47.55 -9.63 28.18
CA PRO A 948 -48.92 -9.78 28.63
C PRO A 948 -49.86 -8.66 28.25
N GLU A 949 -49.37 -7.43 28.15
CA GLU A 949 -50.16 -6.21 27.85
C GLU A 949 -50.34 -5.92 26.37
N ILE A 950 -49.39 -6.35 25.52
CA ILE A 950 -49.38 -6.12 24.07
C ILE A 950 -48.57 -7.19 23.36
N ALA A 951 -49.10 -7.73 22.29
CA ALA A 951 -48.45 -8.78 21.52
C ALA A 951 -48.81 -8.69 20.04
N GLU A 952 -47.86 -9.10 19.19
CA GLU A 952 -47.95 -9.01 17.74
C GLU A 952 -47.87 -10.39 17.10
N ALA A 953 -48.55 -10.55 15.97
CA ALA A 953 -48.45 -11.77 15.17
C ALA A 953 -48.49 -11.47 13.68
N GLY A 954 -48.03 -12.40 12.86
CA GLY A 954 -48.18 -12.37 11.43
C GLY A 954 -49.01 -13.54 10.93
N GLY A 955 -49.63 -13.37 9.77
CA GLY A 955 -50.40 -14.40 9.06
C GLY A 955 -50.13 -14.38 7.56
N LYS A 956 -50.65 -15.39 6.85
CA LYS A 956 -50.43 -15.57 5.40
C LYS A 956 -51.74 -15.59 4.58
N ASP A 957 -52.91 -15.53 5.24
CA ASP A 957 -54.21 -15.60 4.58
C ASP A 957 -55.06 -14.39 4.94
N GLN A 958 -55.14 -13.41 4.05
CA GLN A 958 -55.93 -12.20 4.21
C GLN A 958 -57.45 -12.43 4.13
N ALA A 959 -57.92 -13.49 3.41
CA ALA A 959 -59.32 -13.78 3.28
C ALA A 959 -59.95 -14.23 4.60
N LEU A 960 -59.12 -14.72 5.52
CA LEU A 960 -59.57 -15.21 6.83
C LEU A 960 -59.51 -14.15 7.94
N ILE A 961 -59.13 -12.91 7.67
CA ILE A 961 -59.05 -11.84 8.68
C ILE A 961 -60.37 -11.64 9.38
N ASP A 962 -61.47 -11.48 8.62
CA ASP A 962 -62.80 -11.22 9.19
C ASP A 962 -63.35 -12.41 10.00
N ALA A 963 -63.08 -13.63 9.55
CA ALA A 963 -63.37 -14.84 10.28
C ALA A 963 -62.56 -14.94 11.60
N ALA A 964 -61.30 -14.60 11.58
CA ALA A 964 -60.42 -14.60 12.76
C ALA A 964 -60.84 -13.55 13.80
N LEU A 965 -61.25 -12.33 13.34
CA LEU A 965 -61.77 -11.30 14.22
C LEU A 965 -63.15 -11.68 14.80
N LYS A 966 -64.03 -12.35 14.03
CA LYS A 966 -65.31 -12.89 14.53
C LYS A 966 -65.10 -14.03 15.53
N ALA A 967 -64.03 -14.80 15.44
CA ALA A 967 -63.71 -15.87 16.39
C ALA A 967 -63.11 -15.36 17.70
N ALA A 968 -62.57 -14.11 17.70
CA ALA A 968 -61.91 -13.55 18.87
C ALA A 968 -62.73 -13.56 20.17
N PRO A 969 -64.07 -13.30 20.19
CA PRO A 969 -64.87 -13.39 21.40
C PRO A 969 -64.93 -14.81 22.00
N GLY A 970 -65.01 -15.85 21.19
CA GLY A 970 -64.89 -17.23 21.64
C GLY A 970 -63.52 -17.57 22.26
N ILE A 971 -62.46 -17.16 21.60
CA ILE A 971 -61.07 -17.35 22.09
C ILE A 971 -60.83 -16.62 23.43
N VAL A 972 -61.38 -15.38 23.56
CA VAL A 972 -61.28 -14.63 24.83
C VAL A 972 -62.07 -15.32 25.91
N GLY A 973 -63.30 -15.87 25.59
CA GLY A 973 -64.14 -16.65 26.51
C GLY A 973 -63.45 -17.91 27.05
N GLU A 974 -62.73 -18.62 26.19
CA GLU A 974 -61.94 -19.80 26.57
C GLU A 974 -60.73 -19.43 27.44
N LEU A 975 -60.09 -18.33 27.14
CA LEU A 975 -58.90 -17.86 27.90
C LEU A 975 -59.28 -17.29 29.29
N LEU A 976 -60.52 -16.89 29.47
CA LEU A 976 -61.00 -16.40 30.75
C LEU A 976 -61.51 -17.52 31.69
N GLY A 977 -61.62 -18.74 31.23
CA GLY A 977 -62.11 -19.92 31.96
C GLY A 977 -63.55 -20.06 31.92
#